data_0f25679a66fc4ffdae0a464884e10d2f
#
_entry.id   0f25679a66fc4ffdae0a464884e10d2f
#
_cell.length_a   1.000
_cell.length_b   1.000
_cell.length_c   1.000
_cell.angle_alpha   90.00
_cell.angle_beta   90.00
_cell.angle_gamma   90.00
#
_symmetry.space_group_name_H-M   'P 1'
#
loop_
_entity.id
_entity.type
_entity.pdbx_description
1 polymer ?
#
loop_
_entity_poly.entity_id
_entity_poly.type
_entity_poly.pdbx_seq_one_letter_code
_entity_poly.pdbx_strand_id
1 'polypeptide(L)'
;MIKHLFRLFLLTGLVFTGFYRAAAQDAITGVVKDESGQGLPGATVVEKGSAKYALTDIDGKFSIPPAKEFPFTLQISITGFQQQEIEIYEQPTEAVEVVLKTANLLDEVVVVGYGEQKRKDITGSVASVPIEIKSQPVASVERLLQGSVAGAVVTQTSGQPGGGVSVQIRGNNSITAGSDPLYVIDGFPINNDYGLTDAGVTDGSKINPLSSINTADIENIDVLKDASATAIYGSRGANGVVIITTKSGAKNKSSVNYDAYYGSQKVLRTIPLLNAAQWWQLRKDAAANSGKTASIPTISGYSLDTTGAGTDWQDAAFRSASIQSHNLSILSGSDKTKLAISGNYFKQNGILQNTDFRRFSARINLDHQYNDRFRIFTSLNASNTKANVAPTAIVGNLLLTPPALPIYQDNGTFVVNSPFESALQNPINSLYNQLNETITNRFLGNVSGEYTIADGLKAKVLIGADVVGNKQNRYLPSTTSEGAALSGDAIVGSVFTTNWLNENTISYDKEFNEKNKINAVAGFTAQVSQSKGAIAEAAGFATDAFEYNNLATGITNIAPRSLANKWSLASYLGRINYIFDERYLFTVTFRADGSSKFGSGNKWGYFPSAAIGWNVNEEKFFQRFKKISLLKLRLSAGQTGNQNIPSYQSLSQLAYFRYNFSNTTVSGFAPNTVPNPNLGWEKTFQTDFGIDLGLFKNRINIIADYYYKKTTDLLLTRTVPGTSGLSDSYNGQASVVYQNIGAVSNQGVELYINSRNTEGAFKWNTIFIVSKNTNKILSLGDGVDQIIPVISNPSIAKVGYPLGSFIVYKTDGVIQEGDAPLTPQQNKSPGGQKYKDINGDGVITQAGDRVVIKNQPALTGGITNTFNYKGFDLTIFFQASLGGKLYNANRANLELGTGYVNGSTVLLDRWTPTNTNTDVKAAYQDPAITISDRFIEDATYYRLKNLSFGYTFPKELLSKLRIENLRVYVSAQNPKTWTKYTGFDPEVSLNGQSLINKGVDQGVYPNNKSYQVGLSLTF
;
A
#
# COMPACT_ATOMS: atom_id res chain seq x y z
N MET A 1 41.77 -0.51 -18.41
CA MET A 1 40.73 -0.48 -19.45
C MET A 1 39.77 0.72 -19.37
N ILE A 2 39.59 1.37 -18.21
CA ILE A 2 38.71 2.52 -18.03
C ILE A 2 39.31 3.86 -18.53
N LYS A 3 40.63 4.01 -18.58
CA LYS A 3 41.30 5.24 -19.06
C LYS A 3 41.32 5.42 -20.60
N HIS A 4 41.02 4.42 -21.37
CA HIS A 4 40.97 4.49 -22.84
C HIS A 4 39.56 4.80 -23.39
N LEU A 5 38.48 4.46 -22.62
CA LEU A 5 37.11 4.86 -22.99
C LEU A 5 36.84 6.35 -22.82
N PHE A 6 37.49 7.00 -21.83
CA PHE A 6 37.30 8.43 -21.58
C PHE A 6 38.01 9.33 -22.60
N ARG A 7 39.08 8.83 -23.26
CA ARG A 7 39.75 9.57 -24.34
C ARG A 7 39.10 9.43 -25.72
N LEU A 8 38.28 8.40 -25.93
CA LEU A 8 37.50 8.24 -27.18
C LEU A 8 36.29 9.14 -27.22
N PHE A 9 35.73 9.50 -26.08
CA PHE A 9 34.56 10.38 -25.96
C PHE A 9 34.91 11.88 -26.12
N LEU A 10 36.17 12.27 -25.91
CA LEU A 10 36.63 13.64 -26.03
C LEU A 10 37.15 13.98 -27.45
N LEU A 11 37.38 13.02 -28.31
CA LEU A 11 37.93 13.23 -29.67
C LEU A 11 36.86 13.27 -30.78
N THR A 12 35.60 12.89 -30.51
CA THR A 12 34.46 12.98 -31.44
C THR A 12 33.69 14.31 -31.37
N GLY A 13 34.06 15.21 -30.44
CA GLY A 13 33.42 16.51 -30.23
C GLY A 13 34.00 17.70 -31.01
N LEU A 14 35.04 17.52 -31.83
CA LEU A 14 35.82 18.62 -32.37
C LEU A 14 35.90 18.69 -33.91
N VAL A 15 35.00 18.07 -34.63
CA VAL A 15 34.91 18.22 -36.10
C VAL A 15 33.44 18.38 -36.49
N PHE A 16 32.94 19.61 -36.39
CA PHE A 16 31.86 20.16 -37.22
C PHE A 16 31.63 21.63 -36.85
N THR A 17 32.58 22.47 -37.23
CA THR A 17 32.28 23.91 -37.42
C THR A 17 32.50 24.26 -38.89
N GLY A 18 31.49 23.94 -39.69
CA GLY A 18 31.35 24.44 -41.03
C GLY A 18 30.35 25.60 -41.05
N PHE A 19 30.80 26.80 -41.33
CA PHE A 19 29.97 27.98 -41.52
C PHE A 19 29.02 27.82 -42.71
N TYR A 20 27.71 27.70 -42.43
CA TYR A 20 26.69 28.10 -43.39
C TYR A 20 26.08 29.45 -42.91
N ARG A 21 26.30 30.51 -43.65
CA ARG A 21 25.46 31.72 -43.59
C ARG A 21 24.14 31.39 -44.28
N ALA A 22 23.11 31.07 -43.49
CA ALA A 22 21.71 31.10 -43.94
C ALA A 22 21.19 32.53 -43.70
N ALA A 23 20.50 33.08 -44.71
CA ALA A 23 19.72 34.30 -44.54
C ALA A 23 18.72 34.09 -43.40
N ALA A 24 18.74 34.98 -42.40
CA ALA A 24 17.82 34.91 -41.28
C ALA A 24 16.42 35.29 -41.80
N GLN A 25 15.53 34.31 -41.92
CA GLN A 25 14.10 34.56 -41.88
C GLN A 25 13.73 34.94 -40.44
N ASP A 26 12.89 35.97 -40.26
CA ASP A 26 12.50 36.40 -38.90
C ASP A 26 11.72 35.31 -38.16
N ALA A 27 12.08 35.11 -36.88
CA ALA A 27 11.38 34.13 -36.03
C ALA A 27 9.93 34.56 -35.79
N ILE A 28 9.03 33.60 -35.72
CA ILE A 28 7.63 33.85 -35.36
C ILE A 28 7.57 34.08 -33.84
N THR A 29 7.14 35.27 -33.44
CA THR A 29 7.00 35.64 -32.04
C THR A 29 5.54 35.69 -31.64
N GLY A 30 5.27 35.41 -30.37
CA GLY A 30 3.91 35.49 -29.83
C GLY A 30 3.88 35.51 -28.32
N VAL A 31 2.68 35.63 -27.77
CA VAL A 31 2.42 35.58 -26.34
C VAL A 31 1.26 34.63 -26.05
N VAL A 32 1.45 33.73 -25.10
CA VAL A 32 0.41 32.81 -24.61
C VAL A 32 -0.09 33.35 -23.28
N LYS A 33 -1.40 33.61 -23.19
CA LYS A 33 -2.07 34.20 -22.03
C LYS A 33 -3.15 33.22 -21.54
N ASP A 34 -3.56 33.36 -20.30
CA ASP A 34 -4.78 32.75 -19.78
C ASP A 34 -6.02 33.63 -20.07
N GLU A 35 -7.22 33.11 -19.69
CA GLU A 35 -8.47 33.86 -19.87
C GLU A 35 -8.55 35.14 -19.03
N SER A 36 -7.64 35.39 -18.09
CA SER A 36 -7.50 36.63 -17.33
C SER A 36 -6.55 37.63 -17.98
N GLY A 37 -5.90 37.27 -19.08
CA GLY A 37 -4.91 38.08 -19.80
C GLY A 37 -3.49 37.98 -19.22
N GLN A 38 -3.26 37.08 -18.24
CA GLN A 38 -1.94 36.85 -17.65
C GLN A 38 -1.11 35.93 -18.57
N GLY A 39 0.16 36.29 -18.83
CA GLY A 39 1.09 35.46 -19.58
C GLY A 39 1.29 34.09 -18.89
N LEU A 40 1.30 33.01 -19.68
CA LEU A 40 1.48 31.66 -19.24
C LEU A 40 2.94 31.20 -19.43
N PRO A 41 3.76 31.13 -18.37
CA PRO A 41 5.15 30.71 -18.49
C PRO A 41 5.21 29.17 -18.63
N GLY A 42 6.12 28.68 -19.49
CA GLY A 42 6.33 27.26 -19.69
C GLY A 42 5.31 26.57 -20.61
N ALA A 43 4.44 27.32 -21.28
CA ALA A 43 3.60 26.76 -22.34
C ALA A 43 4.47 26.29 -23.51
N THR A 44 4.18 25.10 -24.02
CA THR A 44 4.87 24.52 -25.17
C THR A 44 4.16 24.93 -26.43
N VAL A 45 4.86 25.57 -27.34
CA VAL A 45 4.40 26.00 -28.67
C VAL A 45 5.14 25.16 -29.69
N VAL A 46 4.44 24.34 -30.46
CA VAL A 46 5.02 23.40 -31.44
C VAL A 46 4.46 23.69 -32.82
N GLU A 47 5.30 23.70 -33.85
CA GLU A 47 4.86 23.62 -35.23
C GLU A 47 4.39 22.19 -35.51
N LYS A 48 3.08 22.01 -35.77
CA LYS A 48 2.44 20.70 -35.97
C LYS A 48 3.08 19.96 -37.15
N GLY A 49 3.58 18.74 -36.87
CA GLY A 49 4.27 17.94 -37.87
C GLY A 49 5.77 18.24 -38.01
N SER A 50 6.33 19.10 -37.16
CA SER A 50 7.75 19.50 -37.17
C SER A 50 8.39 19.24 -35.81
N ALA A 51 9.72 19.16 -35.75
CA ALA A 51 10.48 19.09 -34.49
C ALA A 51 10.75 20.49 -33.89
N LYS A 52 10.24 21.57 -34.50
CA LYS A 52 10.43 22.92 -34.00
C LYS A 52 9.46 23.21 -32.86
N TYR A 53 9.98 23.66 -31.74
CA TYR A 53 9.18 24.07 -30.60
C TYR A 53 9.81 25.27 -29.88
N ALA A 54 8.98 25.98 -29.13
CA ALA A 54 9.40 27.03 -28.22
C ALA A 54 8.64 26.83 -26.90
N LEU A 55 9.23 27.25 -25.81
CA LEU A 55 8.57 27.37 -24.52
C LEU A 55 8.37 28.87 -24.23
N THR A 56 7.23 29.22 -23.66
CA THR A 56 6.96 30.56 -23.24
C THR A 56 7.82 30.99 -22.04
N ASP A 57 8.29 32.23 -22.04
CA ASP A 57 8.99 32.83 -20.91
C ASP A 57 8.04 33.21 -19.73
N ILE A 58 8.56 33.92 -18.74
CA ILE A 58 7.79 34.30 -17.54
C ILE A 58 6.60 35.24 -17.85
N ASP A 59 6.66 35.97 -18.94
CA ASP A 59 5.58 36.84 -19.43
C ASP A 59 4.66 36.15 -20.44
N GLY A 60 4.86 34.83 -20.66
CA GLY A 60 4.12 34.07 -21.66
C GLY A 60 4.58 34.24 -23.09
N LYS A 61 5.71 34.93 -23.35
CA LYS A 61 6.21 35.20 -24.70
C LYS A 61 6.97 33.97 -25.24
N PHE A 62 6.84 33.75 -26.55
CA PHE A 62 7.60 32.71 -27.25
C PHE A 62 8.22 33.23 -28.52
N SER A 63 9.27 32.58 -28.99
CA SER A 63 9.89 32.78 -30.29
C SER A 63 10.22 31.40 -30.86
N ILE A 64 9.62 31.10 -32.01
CA ILE A 64 9.83 29.82 -32.72
C ILE A 64 10.52 30.09 -34.06
N PRO A 65 11.52 29.26 -34.47
CA PRO A 65 12.16 29.44 -35.78
C PRO A 65 11.14 29.47 -36.91
N PRO A 66 11.39 30.25 -37.98
CA PRO A 66 10.45 30.44 -39.08
C PRO A 66 10.08 29.10 -39.75
N ALA A 67 8.82 28.93 -40.16
CA ALA A 67 8.36 27.80 -40.95
C ALA A 67 9.00 27.80 -42.33
N LYS A 68 9.18 26.64 -42.91
CA LYS A 68 9.68 26.51 -44.30
C LYS A 68 8.59 26.78 -45.33
N GLU A 69 7.36 26.49 -44.99
CA GLU A 69 6.19 26.58 -45.89
C GLU A 69 4.95 27.06 -45.13
N PHE A 70 4.09 27.86 -45.77
CA PHE A 70 2.78 28.27 -45.26
C PHE A 70 1.67 27.63 -46.12
N PRO A 71 0.48 27.33 -45.54
CA PRO A 71 0.11 27.49 -44.16
C PRO A 71 0.68 26.38 -43.28
N PHE A 72 0.87 26.65 -41.97
CA PHE A 72 1.21 25.67 -40.96
C PHE A 72 0.44 25.93 -39.68
N THR A 73 0.34 24.90 -38.80
CA THR A 73 -0.42 24.98 -37.54
C THR A 73 0.55 25.06 -36.35
N LEU A 74 0.39 26.07 -35.49
CA LEU A 74 0.97 26.07 -34.15
C LEU A 74 0.05 25.37 -33.17
N GLN A 75 0.59 24.40 -32.46
CA GLN A 75 -0.08 23.68 -31.37
C GLN A 75 0.49 24.18 -30.05
N ILE A 76 -0.36 24.74 -29.18
CA ILE A 76 0.03 25.32 -27.92
C ILE A 76 -0.57 24.51 -26.77
N SER A 77 0.28 24.08 -25.82
CA SER A 77 -0.15 23.29 -24.68
C SER A 77 0.63 23.60 -23.42
N ILE A 78 -0.03 23.54 -22.29
CA ILE A 78 0.55 23.65 -20.95
C ILE A 78 -0.32 22.88 -19.97
N THR A 79 0.29 22.24 -18.96
CA THR A 79 -0.44 21.50 -17.91
C THR A 79 -1.43 22.41 -17.19
N GLY A 80 -2.69 22.01 -17.12
CA GLY A 80 -3.76 22.78 -16.51
C GLY A 80 -4.56 23.66 -17.49
N PHE A 81 -4.22 23.65 -18.80
CA PHE A 81 -4.94 24.38 -19.83
C PHE A 81 -5.32 23.48 -21.00
N GLN A 82 -6.37 23.85 -21.72
CA GLN A 82 -6.78 23.17 -22.96
C GLN A 82 -5.76 23.47 -24.05
N GLN A 83 -5.35 22.42 -24.77
CA GLN A 83 -4.51 22.58 -25.94
C GLN A 83 -5.26 23.37 -27.02
N GLN A 84 -4.58 24.32 -27.66
CA GLN A 84 -5.12 25.13 -28.75
C GLN A 84 -4.26 24.97 -30.00
N GLU A 85 -4.90 24.92 -31.16
CA GLU A 85 -4.27 24.91 -32.46
C GLU A 85 -4.63 26.20 -33.19
N ILE A 86 -3.62 26.83 -33.80
CA ILE A 86 -3.75 28.10 -34.58
C ILE A 86 -3.09 27.88 -35.92
N GLU A 87 -3.82 28.12 -37.01
CA GLU A 87 -3.29 28.09 -38.36
C GLU A 87 -2.64 29.44 -38.70
N ILE A 88 -1.42 29.39 -39.19
CA ILE A 88 -0.63 30.54 -39.64
C ILE A 88 -0.54 30.49 -41.15
N TYR A 89 -1.20 31.40 -41.84
CA TYR A 89 -1.33 31.37 -43.28
C TYR A 89 -0.18 32.12 -44.00
N GLU A 90 0.45 33.08 -43.33
CA GLU A 90 1.56 33.89 -43.81
C GLU A 90 2.47 34.32 -42.64
N GLN A 91 3.66 34.86 -42.95
CA GLN A 91 4.57 35.37 -41.90
C GLN A 91 3.88 36.45 -41.08
N PRO A 92 3.64 36.27 -39.76
CA PRO A 92 3.01 37.29 -38.92
C PRO A 92 3.87 38.55 -38.83
N THR A 93 3.27 39.70 -39.07
CA THR A 93 3.89 41.02 -38.90
C THR A 93 3.79 41.52 -37.46
N GLU A 94 2.88 40.97 -36.66
CA GLU A 94 2.70 41.23 -35.24
C GLU A 94 2.85 39.93 -34.43
N ALA A 95 3.09 40.07 -33.12
CA ALA A 95 3.20 38.91 -32.21
C ALA A 95 1.87 38.16 -32.14
N VAL A 96 1.91 36.84 -32.34
CA VAL A 96 0.72 35.94 -32.29
C VAL A 96 0.21 35.89 -30.85
N GLU A 97 -1.00 36.37 -30.60
CA GLU A 97 -1.62 36.31 -29.29
C GLU A 97 -2.49 35.03 -29.16
N VAL A 98 -2.22 34.25 -28.15
CA VAL A 98 -2.90 32.97 -27.88
C VAL A 98 -3.49 32.98 -26.48
N VAL A 99 -4.82 32.83 -26.36
CA VAL A 99 -5.48 32.75 -25.05
C VAL A 99 -5.86 31.31 -24.80
N LEU A 100 -5.16 30.64 -23.89
CA LEU A 100 -5.50 29.27 -23.49
C LEU A 100 -6.60 29.25 -22.44
N LYS A 101 -7.62 28.47 -22.67
CA LYS A 101 -8.66 28.18 -21.68
C LYS A 101 -8.12 27.20 -20.65
N THR A 102 -8.46 27.44 -19.38
CA THR A 102 -8.10 26.51 -18.31
C THR A 102 -8.69 25.13 -18.60
N ALA A 103 -7.87 24.09 -18.49
CA ALA A 103 -8.37 22.71 -18.62
C ALA A 103 -9.37 22.44 -17.50
N ASN A 104 -10.53 21.99 -17.85
CA ASN A 104 -11.51 21.52 -16.88
C ASN A 104 -11.07 20.14 -16.37
N LEU A 105 -11.29 19.87 -15.08
CA LEU A 105 -11.16 18.50 -14.52
C LEU A 105 -11.94 17.46 -15.35
N LEU A 106 -12.94 17.92 -16.09
CA LEU A 106 -13.84 17.11 -16.93
C LEU A 106 -13.27 16.72 -18.29
N ASP A 107 -12.34 17.51 -18.81
CA ASP A 107 -11.61 17.20 -20.05
C ASP A 107 -10.40 16.30 -19.77
N GLU A 108 -10.12 16.03 -18.48
CA GLU A 108 -9.11 15.07 -18.08
C GLU A 108 -9.45 13.69 -18.65
N VAL A 109 -8.49 13.11 -19.33
CA VAL A 109 -8.60 11.74 -19.85
C VAL A 109 -8.23 10.77 -18.73
N VAL A 110 -9.12 9.85 -18.44
CA VAL A 110 -8.97 8.83 -17.40
C VAL A 110 -8.94 7.46 -18.05
N VAL A 111 -8.05 6.61 -17.60
CA VAL A 111 -7.98 5.21 -18.07
C VAL A 111 -9.08 4.41 -17.37
N VAL A 112 -10.01 3.85 -18.16
CA VAL A 112 -11.15 3.08 -17.65
C VAL A 112 -11.14 1.66 -18.22
N GLY A 113 -10.29 0.83 -17.69
CA GLY A 113 -10.13 -0.55 -18.17
C GLY A 113 -9.51 -0.61 -19.57
N TYR A 114 -10.26 -1.10 -20.55
CA TYR A 114 -9.79 -1.31 -21.94
C TYR A 114 -9.96 -0.07 -22.81
N GLY A 115 -9.62 1.11 -22.31
CA GLY A 115 -9.70 2.36 -23.07
C GLY A 115 -9.56 3.60 -22.20
N GLU A 116 -9.47 4.72 -22.88
CA GLU A 116 -9.42 6.05 -22.27
C GLU A 116 -10.75 6.77 -22.47
N GLN A 117 -11.24 7.49 -21.47
CA GLN A 117 -12.46 8.28 -21.58
C GLN A 117 -12.27 9.65 -20.94
N LYS A 118 -12.93 10.66 -21.46
CA LYS A 118 -12.99 11.96 -20.78
C LYS A 118 -13.81 11.81 -19.51
N ARG A 119 -13.38 12.44 -18.43
CA ARG A 119 -14.08 12.37 -17.13
C ARG A 119 -15.56 12.77 -17.23
N LYS A 120 -15.90 13.71 -18.12
CA LYS A 120 -17.28 14.12 -18.37
C LYS A 120 -18.16 12.98 -18.90
N ASP A 121 -17.58 12.00 -19.59
CA ASP A 121 -18.26 10.89 -20.25
C ASP A 121 -18.33 9.61 -19.40
N ILE A 122 -17.67 9.60 -18.24
CA ILE A 122 -17.64 8.44 -17.33
C ILE A 122 -18.92 8.40 -16.51
N THR A 123 -19.57 7.23 -16.47
CA THR A 123 -20.78 6.98 -15.66
C THR A 123 -20.47 6.39 -14.29
N GLY A 124 -19.25 5.84 -14.09
CA GLY A 124 -18.80 5.22 -12.85
C GLY A 124 -18.06 6.17 -11.92
N SER A 125 -17.83 5.72 -10.67
CA SER A 125 -17.04 6.45 -9.67
C SER A 125 -15.55 6.15 -9.86
N VAL A 126 -14.79 7.12 -10.36
CA VAL A 126 -13.35 7.05 -10.60
C VAL A 126 -12.65 8.22 -9.91
N ALA A 127 -11.56 7.95 -9.18
CA ALA A 127 -10.74 8.97 -8.53
C ALA A 127 -9.29 8.88 -9.02
N SER A 128 -8.70 10.03 -9.34
CA SER A 128 -7.27 10.13 -9.70
C SER A 128 -6.47 10.70 -8.53
N VAL A 129 -5.26 10.20 -8.32
CA VAL A 129 -4.35 10.76 -7.30
C VAL A 129 -3.86 12.13 -7.77
N PRO A 130 -3.99 13.18 -6.93
CA PRO A 130 -3.53 14.53 -7.28
C PRO A 130 -2.04 14.58 -7.62
N ILE A 131 -1.67 15.41 -8.61
CA ILE A 131 -0.29 15.53 -9.09
C ILE A 131 0.67 16.00 -7.99
N GLU A 132 0.19 16.83 -7.08
CA GLU A 132 0.96 17.37 -5.95
C GLU A 132 1.41 16.27 -4.97
N ILE A 133 0.66 15.16 -4.94
CA ILE A 133 0.94 14.01 -4.08
C ILE A 133 1.88 13.02 -4.76
N LYS A 134 1.83 12.91 -6.10
CA LYS A 134 2.69 11.98 -6.87
C LYS A 134 4.19 12.28 -6.71
N SER A 135 4.56 13.53 -6.47
CA SER A 135 5.96 13.95 -6.26
C SER A 135 6.51 13.63 -4.86
N GLN A 136 5.72 13.03 -3.98
CA GLN A 136 6.19 12.66 -2.64
C GLN A 136 7.21 11.51 -2.71
N PRO A 137 8.34 11.61 -1.97
CA PRO A 137 9.36 10.58 -1.94
C PRO A 137 8.91 9.40 -1.06
N VAL A 138 8.25 8.42 -1.65
CA VAL A 138 7.74 7.21 -0.98
C VAL A 138 8.32 5.93 -1.60
N ALA A 139 8.42 4.88 -0.79
CA ALA A 139 9.00 3.61 -1.20
C ALA A 139 8.06 2.77 -2.09
N SER A 140 6.74 2.93 -1.95
CA SER A 140 5.73 2.15 -2.68
C SER A 140 4.55 3.00 -3.14
N VAL A 141 3.87 2.52 -4.19
CA VAL A 141 2.76 3.23 -4.86
C VAL A 141 1.56 3.41 -3.96
N GLU A 142 1.24 2.43 -3.13
CA GLU A 142 0.07 2.44 -2.25
C GLU A 142 0.10 3.60 -1.25
N ARG A 143 1.31 4.03 -0.85
CA ARG A 143 1.46 5.17 0.06
C ARG A 143 1.01 6.50 -0.57
N LEU A 144 1.00 6.60 -1.91
CA LEU A 144 0.47 7.76 -2.62
C LEU A 144 -1.07 7.83 -2.55
N LEU A 145 -1.75 6.70 -2.33
CA LEU A 145 -3.22 6.65 -2.18
C LEU A 145 -3.67 7.14 -0.80
N GLN A 146 -2.76 7.15 0.19
CA GLN A 146 -3.10 7.40 1.59
C GLN A 146 -3.57 8.84 1.82
N GLY A 147 -4.86 9.02 2.17
CA GLY A 147 -5.49 10.32 2.41
C GLY A 147 -5.64 11.17 1.14
N SER A 148 -5.37 10.61 -0.06
CA SER A 148 -5.47 11.30 -1.35
C SER A 148 -6.64 10.83 -2.21
N VAL A 149 -7.27 9.70 -1.86
CA VAL A 149 -8.41 9.12 -2.56
C VAL A 149 -9.55 8.90 -1.58
N ALA A 150 -10.72 9.50 -1.84
CA ALA A 150 -11.91 9.29 -1.03
C ALA A 150 -12.36 7.83 -1.08
N GLY A 151 -12.68 7.24 0.08
CA GLY A 151 -13.06 5.83 0.20
C GLY A 151 -11.90 4.85 0.24
N ALA A 152 -10.65 5.29 0.07
CA ALA A 152 -9.46 4.46 0.24
C ALA A 152 -8.87 4.61 1.64
N VAL A 153 -8.79 3.50 2.37
CA VAL A 153 -8.09 3.40 3.66
C VAL A 153 -6.80 2.64 3.43
N VAL A 154 -5.68 3.31 3.64
CA VAL A 154 -4.33 2.75 3.45
C VAL A 154 -3.67 2.67 4.81
N THR A 155 -3.30 1.48 5.25
CA THR A 155 -2.66 1.22 6.54
C THR A 155 -1.27 0.64 6.30
N GLN A 156 -0.25 1.27 6.85
CA GLN A 156 1.10 0.72 6.85
C GLN A 156 1.18 -0.36 7.92
N THR A 157 1.30 -1.62 7.52
CA THR A 157 1.32 -2.77 8.43
C THR A 157 2.63 -2.91 9.20
N SER A 158 3.70 -2.29 8.67
CA SER A 158 5.02 -2.22 9.31
C SER A 158 5.77 -0.99 8.82
N GLY A 159 6.45 -0.29 9.74
CA GLY A 159 7.38 0.82 9.44
C GLY A 159 8.72 0.38 8.88
N GLN A 160 8.95 -0.93 8.74
CA GLN A 160 10.18 -1.48 8.18
C GLN A 160 10.39 -1.01 6.74
N PRO A 161 11.63 -0.71 6.31
CA PRO A 161 11.95 -0.40 4.92
C PRO A 161 11.45 -1.48 3.96
N GLY A 162 10.70 -1.08 2.92
CA GLY A 162 10.06 -2.03 1.99
C GLY A 162 8.88 -2.84 2.57
N GLY A 163 8.48 -2.57 3.83
CA GLY A 163 7.43 -3.32 4.53
C GLY A 163 6.03 -3.19 3.94
N GLY A 164 5.14 -4.07 4.38
CA GLY A 164 3.80 -4.22 3.86
C GLY A 164 2.88 -3.01 4.04
N VAL A 165 1.98 -2.85 3.09
CA VAL A 165 0.91 -1.85 3.10
C VAL A 165 -0.39 -2.55 2.75
N SER A 166 -1.46 -2.31 3.49
CA SER A 166 -2.81 -2.79 3.21
C SER A 166 -3.66 -1.65 2.66
N VAL A 167 -4.33 -1.89 1.54
CA VAL A 167 -5.22 -0.93 0.88
C VAL A 167 -6.64 -1.49 0.86
N GLN A 168 -7.60 -0.69 1.28
CA GLN A 168 -9.02 -1.05 1.26
C GLN A 168 -9.81 0.05 0.59
N ILE A 169 -10.60 -0.30 -0.42
CA ILE A 169 -11.47 0.63 -1.14
C ILE A 169 -12.92 0.31 -0.78
N ARG A 170 -13.59 1.30 -0.13
CA ARG A 170 -14.99 1.17 0.30
C ARG A 170 -15.23 0.00 1.27
N GLY A 171 -14.26 -0.20 2.20
CA GLY A 171 -14.33 -1.18 3.28
C GLY A 171 -13.94 -2.62 2.89
N ASN A 172 -14.16 -3.55 3.82
CA ASN A 172 -13.82 -4.96 3.66
C ASN A 172 -15.00 -5.72 3.07
N ASN A 173 -14.78 -6.44 1.98
CA ASN A 173 -15.84 -7.21 1.28
C ASN A 173 -15.80 -8.70 1.61
N SER A 174 -14.70 -9.21 2.14
CA SER A 174 -14.52 -10.63 2.47
C SER A 174 -14.03 -10.80 3.92
N ILE A 175 -14.05 -12.02 4.43
CA ILE A 175 -13.48 -12.39 5.72
C ILE A 175 -12.14 -13.11 5.55
N THR A 176 -12.01 -13.99 4.55
CA THR A 176 -10.82 -14.81 4.31
C THR A 176 -10.18 -14.60 2.95
N ALA A 177 -10.96 -14.16 1.93
CA ALA A 177 -10.48 -14.02 0.55
C ALA A 177 -9.79 -12.68 0.24
N GLY A 178 -9.26 -11.98 1.26
CA GLY A 178 -8.52 -10.73 1.12
C GLY A 178 -9.41 -9.53 0.77
N SER A 179 -8.87 -8.32 0.89
CA SER A 179 -9.57 -7.06 0.56
C SER A 179 -8.71 -6.08 -0.22
N ASP A 180 -7.49 -6.45 -0.60
CA ASP A 180 -6.62 -5.60 -1.40
C ASP A 180 -7.18 -5.44 -2.82
N PRO A 181 -7.07 -4.23 -3.43
CA PRO A 181 -7.54 -3.98 -4.79
C PRO A 181 -6.65 -4.69 -5.83
N LEU A 182 -7.20 -4.86 -7.02
CA LEU A 182 -6.41 -5.25 -8.18
C LEU A 182 -5.52 -4.07 -8.63
N TYR A 183 -4.24 -4.31 -8.88
CA TYR A 183 -3.34 -3.34 -9.51
C TYR A 183 -3.15 -3.68 -11.00
N VAL A 184 -3.25 -2.66 -11.84
CA VAL A 184 -3.04 -2.77 -13.29
C VAL A 184 -1.98 -1.77 -13.70
N ILE A 185 -0.88 -2.22 -14.28
CA ILE A 185 0.22 -1.36 -14.73
C ILE A 185 0.31 -1.41 -16.25
N ASP A 186 0.16 -0.26 -16.90
CA ASP A 186 0.18 -0.13 -18.38
C ASP A 186 -0.72 -1.18 -19.07
N GLY A 187 -1.90 -1.43 -18.50
CA GLY A 187 -2.88 -2.40 -19.01
C GLY A 187 -2.66 -3.84 -18.56
N PHE A 188 -1.56 -4.17 -17.89
CA PHE A 188 -1.29 -5.51 -17.38
C PHE A 188 -1.70 -5.66 -15.90
N PRO A 189 -2.65 -6.55 -15.55
CA PRO A 189 -3.03 -6.83 -14.17
C PRO A 189 -1.96 -7.65 -13.47
N ILE A 190 -1.34 -7.07 -12.45
CA ILE A 190 -0.27 -7.70 -11.69
C ILE A 190 -0.80 -8.48 -10.49
N ASN A 191 -0.01 -9.45 -10.03
CA ASN A 191 -0.24 -10.10 -8.75
C ASN A 191 0.52 -9.32 -7.65
N ASN A 192 -0.19 -8.94 -6.58
CA ASN A 192 0.35 -8.28 -5.40
C ASN A 192 0.29 -9.16 -4.13
N ASP A 193 0.10 -10.48 -4.31
CA ASP A 193 0.12 -11.44 -3.20
C ASP A 193 1.49 -11.43 -2.51
N TYR A 194 1.49 -11.29 -1.19
CA TYR A 194 2.71 -11.33 -0.37
C TYR A 194 3.43 -12.69 -0.41
N GLY A 195 2.76 -13.75 -0.84
CA GLY A 195 3.41 -15.02 -1.16
C GLY A 195 4.45 -14.96 -2.28
N LEU A 196 4.44 -13.90 -3.10
CA LEU A 196 5.48 -13.66 -4.13
C LEU A 196 6.83 -13.27 -3.54
N THR A 197 6.82 -12.64 -2.37
CA THR A 197 8.01 -12.15 -1.67
C THR A 197 8.32 -12.95 -0.42
N ASP A 198 7.64 -14.08 -0.23
CA ASP A 198 7.77 -14.96 0.92
C ASP A 198 8.01 -16.41 0.48
N ALA A 199 9.22 -16.89 0.69
CA ALA A 199 9.60 -18.28 0.45
C ALA A 199 9.33 -19.20 1.68
N GLY A 200 8.72 -18.66 2.74
CA GLY A 200 8.42 -19.39 3.97
C GLY A 200 9.59 -19.53 4.92
N VAL A 201 10.60 -18.68 4.82
CA VAL A 201 11.81 -18.65 5.65
C VAL A 201 11.84 -17.46 6.60
N THR A 202 11.17 -16.36 6.21
CA THR A 202 11.31 -15.07 6.89
C THR A 202 10.73 -15.12 8.29
N ASP A 203 11.55 -14.70 9.23
CA ASP A 203 11.13 -14.32 10.56
C ASP A 203 11.07 -12.79 10.62
N GLY A 204 9.91 -12.21 10.35
CA GLY A 204 9.71 -10.75 10.34
C GLY A 204 8.63 -10.26 9.38
N SER A 205 8.61 -8.95 9.17
CA SER A 205 7.62 -8.31 8.30
C SER A 205 7.85 -8.68 6.83
N LYS A 206 6.80 -9.11 6.15
CA LYS A 206 6.85 -9.41 4.71
C LYS A 206 7.16 -8.16 3.88
N ILE A 207 7.94 -8.32 2.83
CA ILE A 207 8.25 -7.24 1.89
C ILE A 207 7.07 -7.04 0.93
N ASN A 208 6.72 -5.78 0.71
CA ASN A 208 5.64 -5.42 -0.21
C ASN A 208 6.01 -5.74 -1.67
N PRO A 209 5.23 -6.55 -2.41
CA PRO A 209 5.50 -6.86 -3.81
C PRO A 209 5.55 -5.62 -4.72
N LEU A 210 4.78 -4.55 -4.41
CA LEU A 210 4.76 -3.31 -5.17
C LEU A 210 5.94 -2.38 -4.85
N SER A 211 6.75 -2.68 -3.82
CA SER A 211 8.01 -1.96 -3.57
C SER A 211 9.05 -2.17 -4.69
N SER A 212 8.84 -3.16 -5.58
CA SER A 212 9.62 -3.38 -6.80
C SER A 212 9.41 -2.31 -7.87
N ILE A 213 8.34 -1.50 -7.79
CA ILE A 213 7.95 -0.49 -8.77
C ILE A 213 8.51 0.88 -8.37
N ASN A 214 9.16 1.56 -9.32
CA ASN A 214 9.66 2.90 -9.12
C ASN A 214 8.54 3.96 -9.19
N THR A 215 8.28 4.66 -8.10
CA THR A 215 7.24 5.70 -8.03
C THR A 215 7.55 6.92 -8.90
N ALA A 216 8.82 7.20 -9.22
CA ALA A 216 9.22 8.29 -10.10
C ALA A 216 8.83 8.06 -11.58
N ASP A 217 8.57 6.82 -11.98
CA ASP A 217 8.13 6.46 -13.34
C ASP A 217 6.63 6.61 -13.54
N ILE A 218 5.86 6.91 -12.51
CA ILE A 218 4.41 6.98 -12.58
C ILE A 218 3.98 8.33 -13.16
N GLU A 219 3.11 8.27 -14.17
CA GLU A 219 2.44 9.43 -14.75
C GLU A 219 1.09 9.67 -14.10
N ASN A 220 0.26 8.62 -13.96
CA ASN A 220 -1.05 8.73 -13.34
C ASN A 220 -1.41 7.49 -12.49
N ILE A 221 -2.29 7.69 -11.50
CA ILE A 221 -2.89 6.63 -10.70
C ILE A 221 -4.38 6.91 -10.65
N ASP A 222 -5.18 6.01 -11.23
CA ASP A 222 -6.63 6.07 -11.25
C ASP A 222 -7.20 4.93 -10.42
N VAL A 223 -8.20 5.22 -9.59
CA VAL A 223 -8.84 4.26 -8.70
C VAL A 223 -10.30 4.10 -9.09
N LEU A 224 -10.65 2.91 -9.61
CA LEU A 224 -12.02 2.52 -9.93
C LEU A 224 -12.68 1.96 -8.68
N LYS A 225 -13.82 2.54 -8.27
CA LYS A 225 -14.43 2.27 -6.96
C LYS A 225 -15.80 1.61 -7.03
N ASP A 226 -16.55 1.78 -8.11
CA ASP A 226 -17.89 1.22 -8.26
C ASP A 226 -17.94 0.02 -9.21
N ALA A 227 -19.04 -0.73 -9.16
CA ALA A 227 -19.21 -1.94 -9.97
C ALA A 227 -19.24 -1.65 -11.46
N SER A 228 -19.74 -0.49 -11.93
CA SER A 228 -19.76 -0.15 -13.35
C SER A 228 -18.35 0.03 -13.91
N ALA A 229 -17.47 0.73 -13.16
CA ALA A 229 -16.08 0.91 -13.56
C ALA A 229 -15.24 -0.37 -13.40
N THR A 230 -15.52 -1.20 -12.38
CA THR A 230 -14.70 -2.38 -12.05
C THR A 230 -15.18 -3.68 -12.69
N ALA A 231 -16.46 -3.78 -13.14
CA ALA A 231 -17.01 -5.01 -13.71
C ALA A 231 -16.26 -5.50 -14.96
N ILE A 232 -15.62 -4.61 -15.71
CA ILE A 232 -14.78 -4.98 -16.84
C ILE A 232 -13.57 -5.85 -16.42
N TYR A 233 -13.14 -5.76 -15.15
CA TYR A 233 -12.13 -6.61 -14.51
C TYR A 233 -12.74 -7.83 -13.80
N GLY A 234 -14.08 -7.93 -13.77
CA GLY A 234 -14.88 -9.10 -13.34
C GLY A 234 -14.56 -9.58 -11.94
N SER A 235 -14.11 -10.81 -11.87
CA SER A 235 -13.79 -11.54 -10.64
C SER A 235 -12.66 -10.95 -9.80
N ARG A 236 -11.94 -9.96 -10.29
CA ARG A 236 -10.86 -9.27 -9.57
C ARG A 236 -11.22 -7.84 -9.20
N GLY A 237 -12.43 -7.38 -9.60
CA GLY A 237 -12.88 -6.01 -9.39
C GLY A 237 -13.62 -5.73 -8.07
N ALA A 238 -13.97 -6.76 -7.27
CA ALA A 238 -14.79 -6.61 -6.05
C ALA A 238 -14.21 -5.66 -5.00
N ASN A 239 -12.89 -5.63 -4.87
CA ASN A 239 -12.17 -4.78 -3.91
C ASN A 239 -11.71 -3.44 -4.51
N GLY A 240 -12.17 -3.10 -5.73
CA GLY A 240 -11.70 -1.94 -6.49
C GLY A 240 -10.50 -2.27 -7.37
N VAL A 241 -10.14 -1.34 -8.26
CA VAL A 241 -9.01 -1.48 -9.17
C VAL A 241 -8.17 -0.21 -9.13
N VAL A 242 -6.86 -0.35 -8.98
CA VAL A 242 -5.88 0.74 -9.05
C VAL A 242 -5.13 0.61 -10.37
N ILE A 243 -5.35 1.57 -11.26
CA ILE A 243 -4.69 1.63 -12.57
C ILE A 243 -3.50 2.58 -12.45
N ILE A 244 -2.33 2.10 -12.79
CA ILE A 244 -1.08 2.84 -12.77
C ILE A 244 -0.62 2.99 -14.22
N THR A 245 -0.59 4.23 -14.69
CA THR A 245 -0.03 4.58 -15.99
C THR A 245 1.37 5.14 -15.78
N THR A 246 2.33 4.63 -16.54
CA THR A 246 3.71 5.05 -16.43
C THR A 246 4.08 6.06 -17.50
N LYS A 247 5.10 6.89 -17.23
CA LYS A 247 5.56 7.96 -18.13
C LYS A 247 5.89 7.42 -19.50
N SER A 248 5.50 8.15 -20.54
CA SER A 248 5.80 7.90 -21.96
C SER A 248 6.51 9.09 -22.59
N GLY A 249 7.13 8.91 -23.76
CA GLY A 249 7.68 10.00 -24.55
C GLY A 249 6.57 10.94 -25.06
N ALA A 250 6.85 12.24 -25.12
CA ALA A 250 5.96 13.22 -25.70
C ALA A 250 6.29 13.41 -27.20
N LYS A 251 5.26 13.59 -28.04
CA LYS A 251 5.43 13.82 -29.48
C LYS A 251 6.34 15.03 -29.75
N ASN A 252 7.33 14.85 -30.61
CA ASN A 252 8.29 15.89 -31.04
C ASN A 252 9.04 16.59 -29.87
N LYS A 253 9.24 15.89 -28.76
CA LYS A 253 10.01 16.39 -27.61
C LYS A 253 10.98 15.30 -27.13
N SER A 254 12.19 15.74 -26.78
CA SER A 254 13.17 14.89 -26.09
C SER A 254 13.67 15.60 -24.83
N SER A 255 13.78 14.89 -23.73
CA SER A 255 14.32 15.42 -22.48
C SER A 255 15.04 14.34 -21.70
N VAL A 256 16.08 14.75 -20.99
CA VAL A 256 16.77 13.93 -20.01
C VAL A 256 16.45 14.50 -18.63
N ASN A 257 15.84 13.68 -17.77
CA ASN A 257 15.44 14.13 -16.43
C ASN A 257 16.25 13.34 -15.39
N TYR A 258 16.77 14.08 -14.41
CA TYR A 258 17.43 13.52 -13.25
C TYR A 258 16.75 14.05 -11.98
N ASP A 259 16.10 13.13 -11.24
CA ASP A 259 15.47 13.40 -9.97
C ASP A 259 16.24 12.70 -8.87
N ALA A 260 16.67 13.43 -7.86
CA ALA A 260 17.37 12.84 -6.73
C ALA A 260 16.95 13.49 -5.41
N TYR A 261 16.98 12.69 -4.34
CA TYR A 261 16.84 13.20 -2.98
C TYR A 261 17.71 12.40 -2.00
N TYR A 262 18.09 13.08 -0.94
CA TYR A 262 18.74 12.51 0.23
C TYR A 262 18.07 13.00 1.50
N GLY A 263 17.93 12.13 2.49
CA GLY A 263 17.24 12.50 3.73
C GLY A 263 17.63 11.65 4.94
N SER A 264 17.10 12.04 6.08
CA SER A 264 17.24 11.37 7.37
C SER A 264 15.87 11.00 7.94
N GLN A 265 15.81 9.87 8.61
CA GLN A 265 14.61 9.31 9.24
C GLN A 265 14.86 9.03 10.71
N LYS A 266 13.82 9.18 11.53
CA LYS A 266 13.83 8.85 12.96
C LYS A 266 12.50 8.23 13.37
N VAL A 267 12.48 7.48 14.46
CA VAL A 267 11.25 7.02 15.11
C VAL A 267 10.35 8.21 15.48
N LEU A 268 9.03 8.04 15.40
CA LEU A 268 8.08 9.11 15.73
C LEU A 268 8.19 9.50 17.22
N ARG A 269 8.22 8.51 18.11
CA ARG A 269 8.36 8.63 19.56
C ARG A 269 8.86 7.31 20.17
N THR A 270 9.29 7.34 21.41
CA THR A 270 9.60 6.18 22.26
C THR A 270 8.51 5.98 23.32
N ILE A 271 8.44 4.81 23.94
CA ILE A 271 7.49 4.46 24.99
C ILE A 271 8.20 4.61 26.34
N PRO A 272 7.62 5.35 27.31
CA PRO A 272 8.21 5.49 28.64
C PRO A 272 8.23 4.16 29.40
N LEU A 273 9.41 3.69 29.76
CA LEU A 273 9.65 2.44 30.50
C LEU A 273 10.29 2.70 31.86
N LEU A 274 10.21 1.71 32.75
CA LEU A 274 10.91 1.75 34.03
C LEU A 274 12.42 1.65 33.82
N ASN A 275 13.18 2.39 34.62
CA ASN A 275 14.62 2.20 34.75
C ASN A 275 14.93 1.01 35.66
N ALA A 276 16.20 0.61 35.77
CA ALA A 276 16.60 -0.59 36.53
C ALA A 276 16.21 -0.53 38.01
N ALA A 277 16.42 0.61 38.67
CA ALA A 277 16.03 0.79 40.08
C ALA A 277 14.49 0.70 40.28
N GLN A 278 13.71 1.34 39.40
CA GLN A 278 12.25 1.32 39.43
C GLN A 278 11.70 -0.09 39.13
N TRP A 279 12.27 -0.76 38.13
CA TRP A 279 11.95 -2.14 37.78
C TRP A 279 12.23 -3.08 38.96
N TRP A 280 13.37 -2.94 39.62
CA TRP A 280 13.71 -3.78 40.77
C TRP A 280 12.79 -3.55 41.95
N GLN A 281 12.40 -2.29 42.23
CA GLN A 281 11.41 -1.98 43.28
C GLN A 281 10.05 -2.61 42.97
N LEU A 282 9.58 -2.52 41.68
CA LEU A 282 8.35 -3.20 41.25
C LEU A 282 8.41 -4.71 41.49
N ARG A 283 9.55 -5.33 41.25
CA ARG A 283 9.79 -6.77 41.48
C ARG A 283 9.70 -7.14 42.97
N LYS A 284 10.27 -6.31 43.84
CA LYS A 284 10.18 -6.50 45.30
C LYS A 284 8.74 -6.45 45.76
N ASP A 285 7.99 -5.47 45.29
CA ASP A 285 6.59 -5.30 45.65
C ASP A 285 5.72 -6.45 45.14
N ALA A 286 5.96 -6.89 43.89
CA ALA A 286 5.26 -8.04 43.31
C ALA A 286 5.51 -9.35 44.07
N ALA A 287 6.73 -9.58 44.51
CA ALA A 287 7.09 -10.72 45.36
C ALA A 287 6.40 -10.67 46.72
N ALA A 288 6.49 -9.50 47.39
CA ALA A 288 5.84 -9.28 48.71
C ALA A 288 4.33 -9.50 48.62
N ASN A 289 3.64 -8.93 47.64
CA ASN A 289 2.20 -9.10 47.44
C ASN A 289 1.81 -10.56 47.12
N SER A 290 2.75 -11.36 46.62
CA SER A 290 2.55 -12.79 46.30
C SER A 290 3.04 -13.71 47.42
N GLY A 291 3.42 -13.17 48.60
CA GLY A 291 3.95 -13.93 49.75
C GLY A 291 5.32 -14.59 49.45
N LYS A 292 6.11 -14.02 48.54
CA LYS A 292 7.42 -14.51 48.10
C LYS A 292 8.51 -13.49 48.37
N THR A 293 9.76 -13.90 48.30
CA THR A 293 10.93 -13.00 48.39
C THR A 293 11.47 -12.78 46.98
N ALA A 294 11.70 -11.51 46.60
CA ALA A 294 12.36 -11.19 45.34
C ALA A 294 13.83 -11.63 45.40
N SER A 295 14.29 -12.30 44.36
CA SER A 295 15.69 -12.68 44.17
C SER A 295 16.19 -12.27 42.80
N ILE A 296 17.47 -11.95 42.72
CA ILE A 296 18.18 -11.75 41.46
C ILE A 296 19.11 -12.93 41.22
N PRO A 297 19.09 -13.53 40.02
CA PRO A 297 20.05 -14.56 39.69
C PRO A 297 21.48 -14.02 39.72
N THR A 298 22.41 -14.78 40.28
CA THR A 298 23.82 -14.51 40.18
C THR A 298 24.40 -15.19 38.95
N ILE A 299 25.13 -14.46 38.10
CA ILE A 299 25.63 -14.91 36.83
C ILE A 299 27.10 -14.66 36.75
N SER A 300 27.82 -15.57 36.06
CA SER A 300 29.21 -15.38 35.74
C SER A 300 29.35 -14.56 34.45
N GLY A 301 30.27 -13.56 34.46
CA GLY A 301 30.64 -12.81 33.28
C GLY A 301 29.97 -11.45 33.10
N TYR A 302 28.98 -11.09 33.94
CA TYR A 302 28.41 -9.72 34.00
C TYR A 302 27.59 -9.50 35.26
N SER A 303 27.38 -8.25 35.61
CA SER A 303 26.57 -7.85 36.77
C SER A 303 25.24 -7.24 36.31
N LEU A 304 24.16 -7.51 37.05
CA LEU A 304 22.84 -6.92 36.82
C LEU A 304 22.73 -5.59 37.57
N ASP A 305 22.32 -4.51 36.87
CA ASP A 305 22.05 -3.22 37.51
C ASP A 305 20.67 -3.25 38.19
N THR A 306 20.62 -2.98 39.48
CA THR A 306 19.39 -2.92 40.28
C THR A 306 19.18 -1.60 40.98
N THR A 307 20.11 -0.67 40.87
CA THR A 307 20.16 0.59 41.61
C THR A 307 20.29 1.81 40.69
N GLY A 308 20.75 1.62 39.45
CA GLY A 308 20.99 2.68 38.48
C GLY A 308 19.88 2.84 37.44
N ALA A 309 20.25 3.48 36.37
CA ALA A 309 19.38 3.66 35.22
C ALA A 309 19.18 2.36 34.40
N GLY A 310 20.22 1.51 34.38
CA GLY A 310 20.25 0.30 33.57
C GLY A 310 20.34 0.59 32.07
N THR A 311 19.96 -0.39 31.26
CA THR A 311 19.98 -0.34 29.80
C THR A 311 18.70 0.27 29.25
N ASP A 312 18.80 1.36 28.50
CA ASP A 312 17.72 1.85 27.62
C ASP A 312 17.77 1.10 26.29
N TRP A 313 16.99 0.05 26.18
CA TRP A 313 16.94 -0.81 24.99
C TRP A 313 16.43 -0.09 23.76
N GLN A 314 15.58 0.93 23.91
CA GLN A 314 15.05 1.71 22.79
C GLN A 314 16.12 2.64 22.22
N ASP A 315 16.87 3.34 23.07
CA ASP A 315 17.98 4.22 22.64
C ASP A 315 19.11 3.41 21.98
N ALA A 316 19.42 2.23 22.50
CA ALA A 316 20.42 1.33 21.92
C ALA A 316 20.03 0.78 20.53
N ALA A 317 18.73 0.56 20.28
CA ALA A 317 18.24 -0.06 19.06
C ALA A 317 17.88 0.96 17.98
N PHE A 318 17.29 2.11 18.34
CA PHE A 318 16.85 3.11 17.38
C PHE A 318 17.99 4.03 16.95
N ARG A 319 17.99 4.37 15.64
CA ARG A 319 18.98 5.28 15.07
C ARG A 319 18.34 6.32 14.16
N SER A 320 19.10 7.40 13.90
CA SER A 320 18.88 8.23 12.72
C SER A 320 19.35 7.47 11.47
N ALA A 321 18.47 7.28 10.51
CA ALA A 321 18.73 6.46 9.34
C ALA A 321 18.61 7.26 8.04
N SER A 322 19.46 6.98 7.06
CA SER A 322 19.45 7.69 5.77
C SER A 322 18.45 7.06 4.79
N ILE A 323 17.93 7.90 3.91
CA ILE A 323 17.13 7.52 2.74
C ILE A 323 17.63 8.29 1.54
N GLN A 324 17.75 7.62 0.37
CA GLN A 324 18.16 8.27 -0.87
C GLN A 324 17.51 7.60 -2.09
N SER A 325 17.30 8.42 -3.12
CA SER A 325 16.84 7.95 -4.43
C SER A 325 17.54 8.74 -5.53
N HIS A 326 17.89 8.06 -6.61
CA HIS A 326 18.44 8.63 -7.83
C HIS A 326 17.68 8.04 -9.01
N ASN A 327 17.04 8.88 -9.78
CA ASN A 327 16.25 8.49 -10.95
C ASN A 327 16.74 9.25 -12.17
N LEU A 328 17.15 8.52 -13.19
CA LEU A 328 17.50 9.08 -14.50
C LEU A 328 16.46 8.61 -15.51
N SER A 329 15.84 9.51 -16.25
CA SER A 329 14.90 9.15 -17.31
C SER A 329 15.18 9.94 -18.58
N ILE A 330 15.03 9.25 -19.71
CA ILE A 330 15.12 9.79 -21.05
C ILE A 330 13.74 9.62 -21.69
N LEU A 331 13.11 10.71 -21.99
CA LEU A 331 11.82 10.77 -22.67
C LEU A 331 12.05 11.34 -24.06
N SER A 332 11.69 10.61 -25.10
CA SER A 332 11.87 11.05 -26.49
C SER A 332 10.66 10.67 -27.33
N GLY A 333 10.32 11.51 -28.29
CA GLY A 333 9.23 11.20 -29.22
C GLY A 333 9.39 11.89 -30.55
N SER A 334 8.92 11.19 -31.57
CA SER A 334 8.67 11.69 -32.93
C SER A 334 7.18 11.58 -33.23
N ASP A 335 6.78 11.88 -34.45
CA ASP A 335 5.39 11.69 -34.90
C ASP A 335 4.91 10.24 -34.79
N LYS A 336 5.82 9.29 -35.02
CA LYS A 336 5.49 7.84 -35.07
C LYS A 336 5.97 7.05 -33.85
N THR A 337 6.94 7.56 -33.10
CA THR A 337 7.56 6.79 -32.01
C THR A 337 7.64 7.61 -30.76
N LYS A 338 7.18 7.08 -29.65
CA LYS A 338 7.38 7.61 -28.30
C LYS A 338 8.19 6.60 -27.51
N LEU A 339 9.26 7.05 -26.86
CA LEU A 339 10.18 6.23 -26.09
C LEU A 339 10.38 6.83 -24.71
N ALA A 340 10.27 6.03 -23.69
CA ALA A 340 10.71 6.37 -22.34
C ALA A 340 11.63 5.29 -21.81
N ILE A 341 12.82 5.68 -21.36
CA ILE A 341 13.78 4.80 -20.68
C ILE A 341 14.07 5.42 -19.33
N SER A 342 14.03 4.63 -18.26
CA SER A 342 14.42 5.09 -16.93
C SER A 342 15.25 4.06 -16.19
N GLY A 343 16.11 4.56 -15.28
CA GLY A 343 16.86 3.79 -14.32
C GLY A 343 16.78 4.45 -12.95
N ASN A 344 16.55 3.63 -11.91
CA ASN A 344 16.42 4.11 -10.54
C ASN A 344 17.28 3.30 -9.58
N TYR A 345 17.95 3.99 -8.67
CA TYR A 345 18.53 3.44 -7.46
C TYR A 345 17.85 4.06 -6.24
N PHE A 346 17.32 3.20 -5.37
CA PHE A 346 16.69 3.59 -4.11
C PHE A 346 17.34 2.83 -2.97
N LYS A 347 17.67 3.51 -1.86
CA LYS A 347 18.13 2.89 -0.63
C LYS A 347 17.51 3.58 0.58
N GLN A 348 16.94 2.79 1.46
CA GLN A 348 16.38 3.21 2.73
C GLN A 348 16.99 2.37 3.86
N ASN A 349 17.82 2.97 4.71
CA ASN A 349 18.25 2.33 5.94
C ASN A 349 17.12 2.40 6.97
N GLY A 350 16.94 1.36 7.77
CA GLY A 350 15.91 1.31 8.79
C GLY A 350 16.28 2.07 10.06
N ILE A 351 15.25 2.50 10.79
CA ILE A 351 15.39 3.17 12.10
C ILE A 351 15.84 2.20 13.20
N LEU A 352 15.67 0.89 13.04
CA LEU A 352 16.36 -0.12 13.84
C LEU A 352 17.70 -0.45 13.21
N GLN A 353 18.69 -0.77 14.07
CA GLN A 353 20.02 -1.17 13.62
C GLN A 353 19.94 -2.37 12.66
N ASN A 354 20.86 -2.46 11.73
CA ASN A 354 21.04 -3.57 10.77
C ASN A 354 19.82 -3.92 9.90
N THR A 355 18.88 -3.00 9.74
CA THR A 355 17.75 -3.16 8.81
C THR A 355 17.86 -2.19 7.66
N ASP A 356 17.56 -2.63 6.44
CA ASP A 356 17.58 -1.80 5.24
C ASP A 356 16.72 -2.37 4.10
N PHE A 357 16.50 -1.55 3.09
CA PHE A 357 15.90 -1.91 1.82
C PHE A 357 16.61 -1.16 0.70
N ARG A 358 16.95 -1.87 -0.37
CA ARG A 358 17.47 -1.27 -1.60
C ARG A 358 16.77 -1.80 -2.82
N ARG A 359 16.65 -0.96 -3.85
CA ARG A 359 16.09 -1.32 -5.15
C ARG A 359 16.94 -0.75 -6.27
N PHE A 360 17.20 -1.58 -7.25
CA PHE A 360 17.59 -1.17 -8.59
C PHE A 360 16.44 -1.48 -9.54
N SER A 361 16.04 -0.55 -10.38
CA SER A 361 15.03 -0.80 -11.40
C SER A 361 15.38 -0.11 -12.70
N ALA A 362 15.00 -0.74 -13.80
CA ALA A 362 15.10 -0.19 -15.14
C ALA A 362 13.77 -0.40 -15.87
N ARG A 363 13.38 0.56 -16.67
CA ARG A 363 12.12 0.52 -17.42
C ARG A 363 12.31 1.04 -18.83
N ILE A 364 11.57 0.44 -19.77
CA ILE A 364 11.48 0.84 -21.17
C ILE A 364 10.02 0.83 -21.58
N ASN A 365 9.50 1.97 -22.06
CA ASN A 365 8.21 2.05 -22.74
C ASN A 365 8.44 2.52 -24.15
N LEU A 366 7.91 1.76 -25.09
CA LEU A 366 7.94 2.06 -26.53
C LEU A 366 6.50 2.05 -27.06
N ASP A 367 6.11 3.15 -27.70
CA ASP A 367 4.87 3.27 -28.45
C ASP A 367 5.22 3.66 -29.87
N HIS A 368 5.01 2.76 -30.81
CA HIS A 368 5.42 2.92 -32.20
C HIS A 368 4.27 2.70 -33.17
N GLN A 369 3.94 3.74 -33.94
CA GLN A 369 3.02 3.69 -35.06
C GLN A 369 3.78 3.24 -36.30
N TYR A 370 3.72 1.94 -36.60
CA TYR A 370 4.42 1.38 -37.77
C TYR A 370 3.88 1.96 -39.09
N ASN A 371 2.55 2.01 -39.24
CA ASN A 371 1.83 2.69 -40.31
C ASN A 371 0.47 3.17 -39.81
N ASP A 372 -0.35 3.77 -40.67
CA ASP A 372 -1.65 4.35 -40.28
C ASP A 372 -2.64 3.35 -39.67
N ARG A 373 -2.41 2.03 -39.85
CA ARG A 373 -3.29 0.97 -39.35
C ARG A 373 -2.69 0.12 -38.24
N PHE A 374 -1.36 0.09 -38.10
CA PHE A 374 -0.72 -0.82 -37.16
C PHE A 374 0.17 -0.07 -36.16
N ARG A 375 -0.12 -0.25 -34.87
CA ARG A 375 0.60 0.31 -33.73
C ARG A 375 1.08 -0.79 -32.80
N ILE A 376 2.29 -0.66 -32.29
CA ILE A 376 2.90 -1.55 -31.31
C ILE A 376 3.17 -0.76 -30.05
N PHE A 377 2.73 -1.30 -28.92
CA PHE A 377 3.07 -0.77 -27.59
C PHE A 377 3.81 -1.85 -26.81
N THR A 378 4.91 -1.45 -26.15
CA THR A 378 5.74 -2.34 -25.32
C THR A 378 6.06 -1.63 -24.01
N SER A 379 5.81 -2.29 -22.89
CA SER A 379 6.24 -1.83 -21.54
C SER A 379 7.03 -2.94 -20.87
N LEU A 380 8.28 -2.65 -20.51
CA LEU A 380 9.19 -3.58 -19.84
C LEU A 380 9.70 -2.92 -18.56
N ASN A 381 9.59 -3.62 -17.45
CA ASN A 381 10.12 -3.20 -16.16
C ASN A 381 10.90 -4.35 -15.54
N ALA A 382 12.15 -4.10 -15.16
CA ALA A 382 13.00 -5.05 -14.44
C ALA A 382 13.43 -4.43 -13.13
N SER A 383 13.39 -5.19 -12.04
CA SER A 383 13.83 -4.72 -10.73
C SER A 383 14.52 -5.81 -9.91
N ASN A 384 15.50 -5.40 -9.14
CA ASN A 384 16.13 -6.19 -8.08
C ASN A 384 15.96 -5.45 -6.77
N THR A 385 15.36 -6.11 -5.77
CA THR A 385 15.25 -5.59 -4.41
C THR A 385 15.97 -6.50 -3.44
N LYS A 386 16.62 -5.91 -2.44
CA LYS A 386 17.21 -6.60 -1.31
C LYS A 386 16.79 -5.91 -0.03
N ALA A 387 16.33 -6.67 0.95
CA ALA A 387 15.97 -6.20 2.27
C ALA A 387 16.66 -7.03 3.36
N ASN A 388 17.19 -6.35 4.38
CA ASN A 388 17.52 -6.97 5.66
C ASN A 388 16.33 -6.70 6.60
N VAL A 389 15.66 -7.78 6.97
CA VAL A 389 14.38 -7.75 7.70
C VAL A 389 14.67 -7.85 9.19
N ALA A 390 14.00 -6.99 10.00
CA ALA A 390 14.09 -7.12 11.45
C ALA A 390 13.50 -8.45 11.92
N PRO A 391 14.09 -9.15 12.89
CA PRO A 391 13.49 -10.35 13.47
C PRO A 391 12.08 -10.09 14.00
N THR A 392 11.19 -11.09 13.93
CA THR A 392 9.87 -11.03 14.56
C THR A 392 10.02 -10.75 16.05
N ALA A 393 9.05 -10.09 16.64
CA ALA A 393 9.02 -9.74 18.06
C ALA A 393 10.16 -8.83 18.57
N ILE A 394 11.10 -8.42 17.72
CA ILE A 394 12.26 -7.61 18.18
C ILE A 394 11.81 -6.33 18.91
N VAL A 395 10.78 -5.63 18.39
CA VAL A 395 10.25 -4.42 19.04
C VAL A 395 9.57 -4.76 20.35
N GLY A 396 8.86 -5.89 20.45
CA GLY A 396 8.32 -6.39 21.71
C GLY A 396 9.44 -6.70 22.72
N ASN A 397 10.50 -7.34 22.27
CA ASN A 397 11.67 -7.65 23.13
C ASN A 397 12.38 -6.38 23.60
N LEU A 398 12.53 -5.34 22.77
CA LEU A 398 13.06 -4.03 23.19
C LEU A 398 12.24 -3.39 24.33
N LEU A 399 10.93 -3.63 24.36
CA LEU A 399 10.05 -3.10 25.40
C LEU A 399 10.05 -3.96 26.68
N LEU A 400 10.14 -5.28 26.54
CA LEU A 400 9.92 -6.23 27.61
C LEU A 400 11.22 -6.68 28.31
N THR A 401 12.37 -6.60 27.64
CA THR A 401 13.66 -7.00 28.24
C THR A 401 13.97 -6.12 29.45
N PRO A 402 14.34 -6.73 30.61
CA PRO A 402 14.63 -6.00 31.85
C PRO A 402 15.77 -4.97 31.66
N PRO A 403 15.61 -3.76 32.15
CA PRO A 403 16.68 -2.75 32.09
C PRO A 403 17.90 -3.09 32.96
N ALA A 404 17.78 -4.03 33.89
CA ALA A 404 18.86 -4.54 34.73
C ALA A 404 19.90 -5.36 33.91
N LEU A 405 19.49 -5.92 32.75
CA LEU A 405 20.38 -6.73 31.89
C LEU A 405 21.30 -5.82 31.08
N PRO A 406 22.63 -6.01 31.11
CA PRO A 406 23.56 -5.26 30.27
C PRO A 406 23.54 -5.79 28.82
N ILE A 407 23.98 -4.95 27.86
CA ILE A 407 24.14 -5.37 26.46
C ILE A 407 25.33 -6.30 26.30
N TYR A 408 26.42 -6.00 27.00
CA TYR A 408 27.71 -6.71 26.88
C TYR A 408 28.08 -7.36 28.20
N GLN A 409 28.80 -8.47 28.10
CA GLN A 409 29.53 -9.09 29.20
C GLN A 409 30.80 -8.29 29.54
N ASP A 410 31.42 -8.61 30.66
CA ASP A 410 32.66 -7.94 31.15
C ASP A 410 33.82 -8.10 30.13
N ASN A 411 33.81 -9.13 29.30
CA ASN A 411 34.80 -9.37 28.24
C ASN A 411 34.52 -8.63 26.95
N GLY A 412 33.44 -7.80 26.89
CA GLY A 412 33.04 -7.03 25.71
C GLY A 412 32.21 -7.80 24.67
N THR A 413 31.92 -9.08 24.89
CA THR A 413 30.98 -9.83 24.01
C THR A 413 29.54 -9.59 24.38
N PHE A 414 28.59 -9.81 23.44
CA PHE A 414 27.18 -9.69 23.76
C PHE A 414 26.74 -10.70 24.82
N VAL A 415 25.80 -10.30 25.69
CA VAL A 415 25.09 -11.25 26.54
C VAL A 415 24.25 -12.15 25.60
N VAL A 416 24.49 -13.47 25.67
CA VAL A 416 23.77 -14.46 24.86
C VAL A 416 22.53 -14.97 25.58
N ASN A 417 22.69 -15.42 26.83
CA ASN A 417 21.62 -16.00 27.61
C ASN A 417 21.17 -15.03 28.71
N SER A 418 19.89 -14.65 28.68
CA SER A 418 19.27 -13.92 29.77
C SER A 418 19.11 -14.86 30.98
N PRO A 419 19.42 -14.41 32.21
CA PRO A 419 19.21 -15.22 33.41
C PRO A 419 17.76 -15.26 33.88
N PHE A 420 16.90 -14.52 33.17
CA PHE A 420 15.50 -14.41 33.52
C PHE A 420 14.67 -15.48 32.79
N GLU A 421 13.76 -15.05 31.91
CA GLU A 421 12.95 -15.97 31.11
C GLU A 421 13.62 -16.19 29.75
N SER A 422 13.51 -17.37 29.16
CA SER A 422 14.11 -17.71 27.87
C SER A 422 13.60 -16.82 26.71
N ALA A 423 12.43 -16.21 26.87
CA ALA A 423 11.86 -15.25 25.91
C ALA A 423 12.43 -13.84 26.03
N LEU A 424 13.12 -13.52 27.15
CA LEU A 424 13.69 -12.18 27.41
C LEU A 424 15.17 -12.14 27.05
N GLN A 425 15.43 -12.16 25.76
CA GLN A 425 16.78 -12.21 25.21
C GLN A 425 17.37 -10.81 25.02
N ASN A 426 18.66 -10.72 24.77
CA ASN A 426 19.31 -9.47 24.40
C ASN A 426 18.90 -9.02 22.98
N PRO A 427 17.99 -8.05 22.82
CA PRO A 427 17.48 -7.66 21.51
C PRO A 427 18.54 -6.99 20.63
N ILE A 428 19.57 -6.39 21.23
CA ILE A 428 20.67 -5.76 20.47
C ILE A 428 21.56 -6.82 19.84
N ASN A 429 21.84 -7.93 20.56
CA ASN A 429 22.54 -9.06 20.00
C ASN A 429 21.81 -9.64 18.76
N SER A 430 20.50 -9.84 18.89
CA SER A 430 19.68 -10.33 17.78
C SER A 430 19.68 -9.38 16.58
N LEU A 431 19.56 -8.04 16.81
CA LEU A 431 19.62 -7.05 15.73
C LEU A 431 20.95 -6.98 14.99
N TYR A 432 22.08 -7.20 15.69
CA TYR A 432 23.40 -7.09 15.07
C TYR A 432 23.85 -8.38 14.38
N ASN A 433 23.50 -9.53 14.94
CA ASN A 433 24.12 -10.80 14.54
C ASN A 433 23.20 -11.73 13.75
N GLN A 434 21.86 -11.64 13.91
CA GLN A 434 20.95 -12.44 13.08
C GLN A 434 20.92 -11.91 11.65
N LEU A 435 21.01 -12.81 10.68
CA LEU A 435 20.85 -12.50 9.27
C LEU A 435 19.45 -12.94 8.81
N ASN A 436 18.71 -12.02 8.24
CA ASN A 436 17.36 -12.25 7.73
C ASN A 436 17.16 -11.45 6.44
N GLU A 437 17.55 -12.07 5.33
CA GLU A 437 17.66 -11.42 4.03
C GLU A 437 16.55 -11.88 3.08
N THR A 438 15.92 -10.93 2.40
CA THR A 438 14.98 -11.18 1.30
C THR A 438 15.49 -10.52 0.04
N ILE A 439 15.68 -11.29 -1.04
CA ILE A 439 16.08 -10.81 -2.36
C ILE A 439 14.95 -11.13 -3.35
N THR A 440 14.43 -10.11 -4.06
CA THR A 440 13.42 -10.31 -5.09
C THR A 440 13.89 -9.75 -6.41
N ASN A 441 13.88 -10.58 -7.44
CA ASN A 441 14.06 -10.21 -8.84
C ASN A 441 12.69 -10.26 -9.51
N ARG A 442 12.25 -9.16 -10.12
CA ARG A 442 10.98 -9.11 -10.84
C ARG A 442 11.20 -8.60 -12.25
N PHE A 443 10.61 -9.28 -13.19
CA PHE A 443 10.48 -8.85 -14.58
C PHE A 443 9.00 -8.78 -14.93
N LEU A 444 8.52 -7.57 -15.21
CA LEU A 444 7.16 -7.30 -15.66
C LEU A 444 7.25 -6.75 -17.09
N GLY A 445 6.64 -7.45 -18.04
CA GLY A 445 6.67 -7.01 -19.43
C GLY A 445 5.39 -7.33 -20.17
N ASN A 446 4.97 -6.43 -21.03
CA ASN A 446 3.90 -6.66 -21.98
C ASN A 446 4.22 -6.06 -23.35
N VAL A 447 3.69 -6.71 -24.37
CA VAL A 447 3.72 -6.25 -25.75
C VAL A 447 2.30 -6.33 -26.29
N SER A 448 1.83 -5.28 -26.94
CA SER A 448 0.54 -5.29 -27.62
C SER A 448 0.66 -4.75 -29.05
N GLY A 449 -0.05 -5.41 -29.95
CA GLY A 449 -0.26 -4.96 -31.33
C GLY A 449 -1.72 -4.54 -31.51
N GLU A 450 -1.94 -3.33 -32.02
CA GLU A 450 -3.25 -2.78 -32.35
C GLU A 450 -3.35 -2.60 -33.88
N TYR A 451 -4.40 -3.14 -34.47
CA TYR A 451 -4.66 -3.03 -35.91
C TYR A 451 -6.02 -2.36 -36.16
N THR A 452 -6.00 -1.23 -36.88
CA THR A 452 -7.21 -0.52 -37.31
C THR A 452 -7.77 -1.24 -38.54
N ILE A 453 -8.89 -1.97 -38.33
CA ILE A 453 -9.58 -2.77 -39.37
C ILE A 453 -10.35 -1.84 -40.32
N ALA A 454 -11.12 -0.91 -39.75
CA ALA A 454 -11.88 0.12 -40.40
C ALA A 454 -11.97 1.36 -39.54
N ASP A 455 -12.55 2.44 -40.02
CA ASP A 455 -12.78 3.66 -39.26
C ASP A 455 -13.58 3.36 -37.98
N GLY A 456 -12.99 3.69 -36.83
CA GLY A 456 -13.51 3.40 -35.49
C GLY A 456 -13.38 1.94 -35.03
N LEU A 457 -13.06 0.95 -35.89
CA LEU A 457 -12.96 -0.46 -35.54
C LEU A 457 -11.51 -0.92 -35.43
N LYS A 458 -11.11 -1.37 -34.27
CA LYS A 458 -9.74 -1.82 -33.98
C LYS A 458 -9.73 -3.19 -33.32
N ALA A 459 -8.71 -3.98 -33.64
CA ALA A 459 -8.37 -5.21 -32.95
C ALA A 459 -7.04 -5.03 -32.22
N LYS A 460 -6.96 -5.48 -30.96
CA LYS A 460 -5.76 -5.45 -30.15
C LYS A 460 -5.48 -6.83 -29.57
N VAL A 461 -4.23 -7.25 -29.67
CA VAL A 461 -3.70 -8.44 -29.01
C VAL A 461 -2.62 -7.99 -28.04
N LEU A 462 -2.73 -8.39 -26.78
CA LEU A 462 -1.73 -8.14 -25.73
C LEU A 462 -1.24 -9.48 -25.20
N ILE A 463 0.09 -9.61 -25.09
CA ILE A 463 0.76 -10.71 -24.40
C ILE A 463 1.65 -10.10 -23.34
N GLY A 464 1.55 -10.61 -22.12
CA GLY A 464 2.36 -10.12 -21.02
C GLY A 464 2.75 -11.21 -20.04
N ALA A 465 3.83 -10.93 -19.30
CA ALA A 465 4.33 -11.80 -18.26
C ALA A 465 4.82 -10.99 -17.05
N ASP A 466 4.56 -11.53 -15.84
CA ASP A 466 5.08 -11.06 -14.57
C ASP A 466 5.83 -12.22 -13.93
N VAL A 467 7.15 -12.14 -13.92
CA VAL A 467 8.06 -13.19 -13.45
C VAL A 467 8.75 -12.70 -12.19
N VAL A 468 8.55 -13.42 -11.08
CA VAL A 468 9.09 -13.07 -9.77
C VAL A 468 9.93 -14.22 -9.23
N GLY A 469 11.21 -13.99 -9.03
CA GLY A 469 12.11 -14.89 -8.31
C GLY A 469 12.44 -14.31 -6.95
N ASN A 470 12.01 -14.98 -5.89
CA ASN A 470 12.30 -14.60 -4.51
C ASN A 470 13.27 -15.59 -3.88
N LYS A 471 14.26 -15.07 -3.16
CA LYS A 471 15.19 -15.84 -2.33
C LYS A 471 15.21 -15.25 -0.93
N GLN A 472 15.06 -16.11 0.07
CA GLN A 472 15.16 -15.76 1.48
C GLN A 472 16.23 -16.57 2.15
N ASN A 473 17.07 -15.90 2.94
CA ASN A 473 18.17 -16.50 3.69
C ASN A 473 18.04 -16.06 5.14
N ARG A 474 18.06 -17.00 6.06
CA ARG A 474 18.13 -16.74 7.50
C ARG A 474 19.31 -17.47 8.09
N TYR A 475 20.03 -16.78 8.98
CA TYR A 475 21.05 -17.41 9.82
C TYR A 475 20.93 -16.89 11.25
N LEU A 476 20.83 -17.81 12.20
CA LEU A 476 20.89 -17.56 13.63
C LEU A 476 22.23 -18.05 14.15
N PRO A 477 23.20 -17.16 14.39
CA PRO A 477 24.52 -17.54 14.90
C PRO A 477 24.45 -18.20 16.28
N SER A 478 25.39 -19.07 16.57
CA SER A 478 25.57 -19.68 17.90
C SER A 478 25.80 -18.65 19.03
N THR A 479 26.16 -17.43 18.66
CA THR A 479 26.37 -16.28 19.55
C THR A 479 25.08 -15.51 19.87
N THR A 480 23.94 -15.91 19.32
CA THR A 480 22.60 -15.39 19.68
C THR A 480 21.87 -16.41 20.53
N SER A 481 20.88 -15.98 21.33
CA SER A 481 20.17 -16.90 22.23
C SER A 481 19.41 -18.00 21.48
N GLU A 482 18.76 -17.63 20.35
CA GLU A 482 18.03 -18.59 19.51
C GLU A 482 18.98 -19.56 18.84
N GLY A 483 20.09 -19.03 18.27
CA GLY A 483 21.09 -19.87 17.60
C GLY A 483 21.93 -20.71 18.55
N ALA A 484 22.19 -20.24 19.79
CA ALA A 484 22.96 -20.98 20.79
C ALA A 484 22.29 -22.32 21.16
N ALA A 485 20.96 -22.35 21.25
CA ALA A 485 20.20 -23.57 21.56
C ALA A 485 20.38 -24.66 20.48
N LEU A 486 20.68 -24.27 19.25
CA LEU A 486 20.85 -25.13 18.08
C LEU A 486 22.30 -25.23 17.61
N SER A 487 23.26 -24.57 18.29
CA SER A 487 24.65 -24.39 17.81
C SER A 487 24.70 -23.81 16.39
N GLY A 488 23.88 -22.78 16.13
CA GLY A 488 23.64 -22.17 14.83
C GLY A 488 22.51 -22.84 14.03
N ASP A 489 21.71 -22.00 13.34
CA ASP A 489 20.60 -22.45 12.48
C ASP A 489 20.59 -21.66 11.18
N ALA A 490 20.55 -22.35 10.05
CA ALA A 490 20.57 -21.78 8.71
C ALA A 490 19.40 -22.27 7.85
N ILE A 491 18.63 -21.37 7.28
CA ILE A 491 17.54 -21.68 6.36
C ILE A 491 17.70 -20.90 5.06
N VAL A 492 17.59 -21.59 3.94
CA VAL A 492 17.57 -21.00 2.60
C VAL A 492 16.29 -21.44 1.90
N GLY A 493 15.49 -20.46 1.46
CA GLY A 493 14.28 -20.70 0.70
C GLY A 493 14.27 -19.94 -0.62
N SER A 494 13.62 -20.52 -1.62
CA SER A 494 13.39 -19.85 -2.90
C SER A 494 12.00 -20.15 -3.44
N VAL A 495 11.36 -19.15 -4.03
CA VAL A 495 10.11 -19.28 -4.76
C VAL A 495 10.25 -18.59 -6.11
N PHE A 496 9.84 -19.24 -7.16
CA PHE A 496 9.78 -18.72 -8.51
C PHE A 496 8.34 -18.74 -9.00
N THR A 497 7.78 -17.57 -9.31
CA THR A 497 6.41 -17.41 -9.78
C THR A 497 6.40 -16.80 -11.16
N THR A 498 5.63 -17.41 -12.06
CA THR A 498 5.37 -16.91 -13.40
C THR A 498 3.87 -16.70 -13.59
N ASN A 499 3.49 -15.49 -13.93
CA ASN A 499 2.14 -15.16 -14.38
C ASN A 499 2.23 -14.74 -15.84
N TRP A 500 1.45 -15.35 -16.72
CA TRP A 500 1.31 -14.87 -18.09
C TRP A 500 -0.16 -14.58 -18.42
N LEU A 501 -0.36 -13.61 -19.29
CA LEU A 501 -1.66 -13.14 -19.75
C LEU A 501 -1.63 -13.03 -21.28
N ASN A 502 -2.65 -13.54 -21.92
CA ASN A 502 -3.02 -13.21 -23.30
C ASN A 502 -4.38 -12.54 -23.29
N GLU A 503 -4.48 -11.42 -23.99
CA GLU A 503 -5.71 -10.64 -24.07
C GLU A 503 -5.97 -10.25 -25.53
N ASN A 504 -7.16 -10.49 -26.00
CA ASN A 504 -7.59 -10.21 -27.36
C ASN A 504 -8.88 -9.39 -27.28
N THR A 505 -8.87 -8.19 -27.84
CA THR A 505 -10.03 -7.28 -27.81
C THR A 505 -10.33 -6.71 -29.18
N ILE A 506 -11.61 -6.49 -29.45
CA ILE A 506 -12.11 -5.72 -30.56
C ILE A 506 -12.84 -4.52 -29.96
N SER A 507 -12.46 -3.32 -30.39
CA SER A 507 -13.09 -2.07 -29.96
C SER A 507 -13.68 -1.33 -31.15
N TYR A 508 -14.83 -0.71 -30.92
CA TYR A 508 -15.50 0.13 -31.87
C TYR A 508 -15.82 1.48 -31.23
N ASP A 509 -15.29 2.55 -31.79
CA ASP A 509 -15.47 3.92 -31.34
C ASP A 509 -15.91 4.79 -32.51
N LYS A 510 -17.13 5.27 -32.48
CA LYS A 510 -17.70 6.06 -33.56
C LYS A 510 -18.72 7.08 -33.10
N GLU A 511 -18.59 8.27 -33.66
CA GLU A 511 -19.61 9.32 -33.64
C GLU A 511 -20.41 9.19 -34.93
N PHE A 512 -21.69 8.76 -34.83
CA PHE A 512 -22.59 8.62 -35.96
C PHE A 512 -23.09 9.97 -36.47
N ASN A 513 -23.24 10.92 -35.54
CA ASN A 513 -23.59 12.31 -35.76
C ASN A 513 -23.27 13.10 -34.48
N GLU A 514 -23.49 14.40 -34.49
CA GLU A 514 -23.26 15.27 -33.31
C GLU A 514 -23.95 14.81 -32.01
N LYS A 515 -24.98 13.96 -32.12
CA LYS A 515 -25.80 13.50 -30.98
C LYS A 515 -25.53 12.08 -30.52
N ASN A 516 -24.97 11.25 -31.36
CA ASN A 516 -24.87 9.81 -31.09
C ASN A 516 -23.42 9.33 -31.14
N LYS A 517 -22.88 8.98 -29.97
CA LYS A 517 -21.55 8.40 -29.85
C LYS A 517 -21.64 7.01 -29.22
N ILE A 518 -20.96 6.04 -29.80
CA ILE A 518 -20.85 4.68 -29.28
C ILE A 518 -19.37 4.33 -29.11
N ASN A 519 -19.03 3.83 -27.92
CA ASN A 519 -17.78 3.16 -27.64
C ASN A 519 -18.09 1.76 -27.11
N ALA A 520 -17.69 0.74 -27.85
CA ALA A 520 -17.92 -0.65 -27.51
C ALA A 520 -16.62 -1.43 -27.50
N VAL A 521 -16.50 -2.41 -26.61
CA VAL A 521 -15.38 -3.35 -26.57
C VAL A 521 -15.90 -4.74 -26.28
N ALA A 522 -15.39 -5.75 -26.98
CA ALA A 522 -15.57 -7.15 -26.70
C ALA A 522 -14.22 -7.85 -26.67
N GLY A 523 -14.05 -8.86 -25.83
CA GLY A 523 -12.76 -9.52 -25.72
C GLY A 523 -12.76 -10.86 -25.03
N PHE A 524 -11.64 -11.54 -25.18
CA PHE A 524 -11.30 -12.79 -24.52
C PHE A 524 -9.93 -12.66 -23.85
N THR A 525 -9.83 -13.12 -22.58
CA THR A 525 -8.56 -13.14 -21.87
C THR A 525 -8.26 -14.52 -21.31
N ALA A 526 -7.00 -14.92 -21.31
CA ALA A 526 -6.50 -16.14 -20.70
C ALA A 526 -5.30 -15.82 -19.82
N GLN A 527 -5.34 -16.26 -18.56
CA GLN A 527 -4.26 -16.07 -17.60
C GLN A 527 -3.90 -17.37 -16.91
N VAL A 528 -2.60 -17.59 -16.68
CA VAL A 528 -2.08 -18.70 -15.88
C VAL A 528 -1.03 -18.18 -14.92
N SER A 529 -1.11 -18.64 -13.69
CA SER A 529 -0.11 -18.40 -12.65
C SER A 529 0.44 -19.73 -12.16
N GLN A 530 1.76 -19.82 -12.07
CA GLN A 530 2.46 -20.98 -11.54
C GLN A 530 3.55 -20.55 -10.58
N SER A 531 3.57 -21.12 -9.38
CA SER A 531 4.62 -20.92 -8.37
C SER A 531 5.28 -22.25 -8.04
N LYS A 532 6.60 -22.25 -7.92
CA LYS A 532 7.40 -23.41 -7.46
C LYS A 532 8.44 -22.90 -6.47
N GLY A 533 8.70 -23.66 -5.41
CA GLY A 533 9.68 -23.29 -4.40
C GLY A 533 10.29 -24.47 -3.70
N ALA A 534 11.39 -24.19 -3.01
CA ALA A 534 12.08 -25.15 -2.14
C ALA A 534 12.68 -24.42 -0.94
N ILE A 535 12.73 -25.13 0.19
CA ILE A 535 13.31 -24.69 1.45
C ILE A 535 14.23 -25.77 1.94
N ALA A 536 15.46 -25.40 2.30
CA ALA A 536 16.45 -26.27 2.93
C ALA A 536 16.90 -25.64 4.25
N GLU A 537 17.10 -26.48 5.28
CA GLU A 537 17.42 -26.05 6.64
C GLU A 537 18.45 -27.02 7.24
N ALA A 538 19.41 -26.47 7.96
CA ALA A 538 20.39 -27.24 8.73
C ALA A 538 20.77 -26.49 10.02
N ALA A 539 21.07 -27.24 11.07
CA ALA A 539 21.49 -26.70 12.35
C ALA A 539 22.73 -27.46 12.90
N GLY A 540 23.35 -26.90 13.95
CA GLY A 540 24.53 -27.52 14.60
C GLY A 540 25.79 -27.31 13.81
N PHE A 541 26.20 -26.05 13.63
CA PHE A 541 27.40 -25.68 12.90
C PHE A 541 28.62 -25.62 13.84
N ALA A 542 29.75 -26.15 13.39
CA ALA A 542 31.02 -26.06 14.13
C ALA A 542 31.57 -24.61 14.16
N THR A 543 31.16 -23.78 13.26
CA THR A 543 31.56 -22.37 13.12
C THR A 543 30.47 -21.54 12.44
N ASP A 544 30.28 -20.30 12.87
CA ASP A 544 29.38 -19.32 12.25
C ASP A 544 29.94 -18.69 10.95
N ALA A 545 31.17 -19.02 10.54
CA ALA A 545 31.90 -18.35 9.44
C ALA A 545 31.24 -18.51 8.06
N PHE A 546 30.51 -19.58 7.83
CA PHE A 546 29.82 -19.85 6.56
C PHE A 546 28.39 -19.30 6.50
N GLU A 547 27.80 -18.95 7.65
CA GLU A 547 26.43 -18.51 7.75
C GLU A 547 25.48 -19.50 7.02
N TYR A 548 24.61 -19.01 6.13
CA TYR A 548 23.72 -19.82 5.30
C TYR A 548 24.34 -20.32 4.00
N ASN A 549 25.61 -20.02 3.72
CA ASN A 549 26.27 -20.32 2.43
C ASN A 549 26.70 -21.77 2.28
N ASN A 550 26.74 -22.56 3.38
CA ASN A 550 27.10 -23.98 3.33
C ASN A 550 26.29 -24.81 4.35
N LEU A 551 25.04 -25.16 3.98
CA LEU A 551 24.18 -25.99 4.83
C LEU A 551 24.76 -27.39 5.12
N ALA A 552 25.63 -27.90 4.25
CA ALA A 552 26.20 -29.24 4.41
C ALA A 552 27.11 -29.38 5.63
N THR A 553 27.58 -28.27 6.24
CA THR A 553 28.42 -28.28 7.43
C THR A 553 27.62 -28.36 8.74
N GLY A 554 26.30 -28.26 8.68
CA GLY A 554 25.42 -28.52 9.82
C GLY A 554 25.27 -30.02 10.10
N ILE A 555 25.38 -30.42 11.37
CA ILE A 555 25.26 -31.83 11.76
C ILE A 555 23.80 -32.31 11.82
N THR A 556 22.85 -31.39 11.99
CA THR A 556 21.40 -31.69 12.00
C THR A 556 20.78 -31.23 10.68
N ASN A 557 20.48 -32.18 9.81
CA ASN A 557 19.80 -31.90 8.55
C ASN A 557 18.28 -32.02 8.73
N ILE A 558 17.54 -30.95 8.47
CA ILE A 558 16.08 -30.92 8.48
C ILE A 558 15.60 -31.25 7.07
N ALA A 559 14.61 -32.16 6.97
CA ALA A 559 14.13 -32.61 5.66
C ALA A 559 13.72 -31.43 4.77
N PRO A 560 14.27 -31.31 3.56
CA PRO A 560 13.91 -30.23 2.65
C PRO A 560 12.41 -30.25 2.30
N ARG A 561 11.84 -29.08 2.11
CA ARG A 561 10.44 -28.91 1.72
C ARG A 561 10.37 -28.29 0.33
N SER A 562 9.39 -28.71 -0.47
CA SER A 562 9.11 -28.10 -1.76
C SER A 562 7.62 -27.80 -1.90
N LEU A 563 7.30 -26.83 -2.72
CA LEU A 563 5.94 -26.44 -3.02
C LEU A 563 5.76 -26.23 -4.52
N ALA A 564 4.56 -26.54 -5.01
CA ALA A 564 4.13 -26.22 -6.37
C ALA A 564 2.66 -25.84 -6.36
N ASN A 565 2.33 -24.74 -7.01
CA ASN A 565 0.97 -24.22 -7.10
C ASN A 565 0.70 -23.73 -8.53
N LYS A 566 -0.51 -23.96 -9.04
CA LYS A 566 -0.94 -23.48 -10.34
C LYS A 566 -2.43 -23.16 -10.34
N TRP A 567 -2.79 -22.06 -10.97
CA TRP A 567 -4.18 -21.74 -11.27
C TRP A 567 -4.29 -21.08 -12.66
N SER A 568 -5.48 -21.13 -13.24
CA SER A 568 -5.80 -20.51 -14.51
C SER A 568 -7.16 -19.82 -14.49
N LEU A 569 -7.29 -18.78 -15.31
CA LEU A 569 -8.49 -17.98 -15.47
C LEU A 569 -8.73 -17.72 -16.96
N ALA A 570 -9.92 -18.02 -17.46
CA ALA A 570 -10.37 -17.65 -18.78
C ALA A 570 -11.59 -16.73 -18.68
N SER A 571 -11.64 -15.68 -19.51
CA SER A 571 -12.70 -14.69 -19.37
C SER A 571 -13.20 -14.18 -20.72
N TYR A 572 -14.50 -13.99 -20.84
CA TYR A 572 -15.16 -13.26 -21.91
C TYR A 572 -15.70 -11.95 -21.37
N LEU A 573 -15.50 -10.86 -22.10
CA LEU A 573 -15.94 -9.54 -21.67
C LEU A 573 -16.58 -8.75 -22.79
N GLY A 574 -17.50 -7.85 -22.44
CA GLY A 574 -18.09 -6.89 -23.34
C GLY A 574 -18.56 -5.66 -22.57
N ARG A 575 -18.36 -4.49 -23.16
CA ARG A 575 -18.87 -3.21 -22.64
C ARG A 575 -19.35 -2.36 -23.79
N ILE A 576 -20.46 -1.68 -23.59
CA ILE A 576 -21.02 -0.68 -24.50
C ILE A 576 -21.27 0.59 -23.70
N ASN A 577 -20.67 1.69 -24.15
CA ASN A 577 -20.97 3.04 -23.71
C ASN A 577 -21.71 3.74 -24.84
N TYR A 578 -22.87 4.30 -24.54
CA TYR A 578 -23.66 5.10 -25.47
C TYR A 578 -23.91 6.48 -24.90
N ILE A 579 -23.60 7.51 -25.68
CA ILE A 579 -23.78 8.91 -25.32
C ILE A 579 -24.79 9.52 -26.30
N PHE A 580 -25.87 10.05 -25.74
CA PHE A 580 -26.90 10.75 -26.52
C PHE A 580 -26.90 12.23 -26.21
N ASP A 581 -26.69 13.04 -27.27
CA ASP A 581 -26.74 14.50 -27.25
C ASP A 581 -25.85 15.15 -26.17
N GLU A 582 -24.69 14.50 -25.85
CA GLU A 582 -23.76 14.84 -24.73
C GLU A 582 -24.44 14.93 -23.34
N ARG A 583 -25.74 14.64 -23.24
CA ARG A 583 -26.58 14.76 -22.03
C ARG A 583 -26.78 13.46 -21.30
N TYR A 584 -27.12 12.41 -22.04
CA TYR A 584 -27.49 11.12 -21.47
C TYR A 584 -26.41 10.08 -21.79
N LEU A 585 -25.89 9.48 -20.74
CA LEU A 585 -24.80 8.51 -20.79
C LEU A 585 -25.33 7.16 -20.32
N PHE A 586 -25.08 6.11 -21.07
CA PHE A 586 -25.46 4.75 -20.72
C PHE A 586 -24.23 3.85 -20.85
N THR A 587 -23.97 3.04 -19.82
CA THR A 587 -22.92 2.02 -19.83
C THR A 587 -23.52 0.69 -19.45
N VAL A 588 -23.26 -0.34 -20.24
CA VAL A 588 -23.59 -1.74 -19.92
C VAL A 588 -22.33 -2.56 -20.06
N THR A 589 -22.01 -3.35 -19.04
CA THR A 589 -20.85 -4.26 -19.05
C THR A 589 -21.30 -5.66 -18.67
N PHE A 590 -20.78 -6.64 -19.36
CA PHE A 590 -20.94 -8.06 -19.05
C PHE A 590 -19.59 -8.77 -19.08
N ARG A 591 -19.33 -9.59 -18.07
CA ARG A 591 -18.14 -10.43 -18.02
C ARG A 591 -18.47 -11.80 -17.47
N ALA A 592 -17.89 -12.84 -18.08
CA ALA A 592 -17.95 -14.22 -17.63
C ALA A 592 -16.53 -14.70 -17.35
N ASP A 593 -16.23 -15.12 -16.12
CA ASP A 593 -14.91 -15.60 -15.69
C ASP A 593 -14.98 -17.07 -15.29
N GLY A 594 -14.10 -17.91 -15.85
CA GLY A 594 -13.95 -19.33 -15.51
C GLY A 594 -12.64 -19.60 -14.79
N SER A 595 -12.70 -19.96 -13.50
CA SER A 595 -11.53 -20.21 -12.65
C SER A 595 -11.31 -21.69 -12.38
N SER A 596 -10.03 -22.11 -12.42
CA SER A 596 -9.63 -23.47 -12.04
C SER A 596 -9.64 -23.73 -10.53
N LYS A 597 -9.81 -22.71 -9.68
CA LYS A 597 -9.82 -22.82 -8.21
C LYS A 597 -11.11 -23.44 -7.67
N PHE A 598 -12.20 -23.37 -8.42
CA PHE A 598 -13.53 -23.75 -8.00
C PHE A 598 -13.94 -25.16 -8.44
N GLY A 599 -14.97 -25.67 -7.82
CA GLY A 599 -15.56 -26.98 -8.10
C GLY A 599 -16.08 -27.09 -9.55
N SER A 600 -16.19 -28.31 -10.05
CA SER A 600 -16.47 -28.59 -11.47
C SER A 600 -17.75 -27.92 -12.00
N GLY A 601 -18.79 -27.82 -11.17
CA GLY A 601 -20.07 -27.17 -11.50
C GLY A 601 -20.09 -25.64 -11.35
N ASN A 602 -19.12 -25.04 -10.65
CA ASN A 602 -19.14 -23.63 -10.23
C ASN A 602 -17.93 -22.81 -10.73
N LYS A 603 -17.23 -23.31 -11.75
CA LYS A 603 -16.05 -22.62 -12.31
C LYS A 603 -16.37 -21.27 -12.91
N TRP A 604 -17.57 -21.12 -13.51
CA TRP A 604 -17.97 -19.89 -14.20
C TRP A 604 -18.77 -18.97 -13.30
N GLY A 605 -18.33 -17.70 -13.23
CA GLY A 605 -19.04 -16.58 -12.61
C GLY A 605 -19.45 -15.54 -13.66
N TYR A 606 -20.62 -14.94 -13.46
CA TYR A 606 -21.19 -13.95 -14.38
C TYR A 606 -21.35 -12.61 -13.67
N PHE A 607 -20.85 -11.55 -14.29
CA PHE A 607 -20.71 -10.23 -13.66
C PHE A 607 -21.31 -9.14 -14.55
N PRO A 608 -22.63 -8.97 -14.55
CA PRO A 608 -23.31 -7.87 -15.24
C PRO A 608 -23.22 -6.56 -14.46
N SER A 609 -23.14 -5.43 -15.17
CA SER A 609 -23.32 -4.11 -14.59
C SER A 609 -23.96 -3.14 -15.57
N ALA A 610 -24.65 -2.12 -15.03
CA ALA A 610 -25.24 -1.04 -15.81
C ALA A 610 -25.04 0.28 -15.07
N ALA A 611 -24.91 1.37 -15.83
CA ALA A 611 -24.85 2.72 -15.27
C ALA A 611 -25.52 3.72 -16.20
N ILE A 612 -26.08 4.76 -15.60
CA ILE A 612 -26.64 5.92 -16.30
C ILE A 612 -26.01 7.19 -15.75
N GLY A 613 -25.77 8.13 -16.63
CA GLY A 613 -25.31 9.48 -16.30
C GLY A 613 -26.18 10.52 -16.99
N TRP A 614 -26.43 11.63 -16.29
CA TRP A 614 -27.18 12.75 -16.85
C TRP A 614 -26.40 14.06 -16.62
N ASN A 615 -25.93 14.66 -17.71
CA ASN A 615 -25.29 15.96 -17.73
C ASN A 615 -26.39 17.05 -17.72
N VAL A 616 -26.87 17.39 -16.54
CA VAL A 616 -27.99 18.34 -16.35
C VAL A 616 -27.62 19.74 -16.83
N ASN A 617 -26.33 20.11 -16.78
CA ASN A 617 -25.84 21.41 -17.23
C ASN A 617 -26.02 21.63 -18.76
N GLU A 618 -26.10 20.56 -19.55
CA GLU A 618 -26.34 20.63 -21.01
C GLU A 618 -27.83 20.83 -21.35
N GLU A 619 -28.73 20.77 -20.37
CA GLU A 619 -30.14 21.00 -20.59
C GLU A 619 -30.48 22.49 -20.78
N LYS A 620 -31.36 22.78 -21.72
CA LYS A 620 -31.77 24.16 -22.04
C LYS A 620 -32.29 24.91 -20.82
N PHE A 621 -33.09 24.25 -19.95
CA PHE A 621 -33.63 24.87 -18.74
C PHE A 621 -32.55 25.20 -17.71
N PHE A 622 -31.38 24.55 -17.78
CA PHE A 622 -30.31 24.72 -16.80
C PHE A 622 -29.36 25.87 -17.16
N GLN A 623 -29.29 26.31 -18.42
CA GLN A 623 -28.40 27.38 -18.92
C GLN A 623 -28.60 28.72 -18.20
N ARG A 624 -29.72 28.93 -17.50
CA ARG A 624 -29.96 30.13 -16.67
C ARG A 624 -29.08 30.19 -15.42
N PHE A 625 -28.54 29.06 -14.96
CA PHE A 625 -27.74 28.99 -13.74
C PHE A 625 -26.23 29.21 -14.03
N LYS A 626 -25.86 30.42 -14.49
CA LYS A 626 -24.51 30.77 -14.94
C LYS A 626 -23.38 30.51 -13.93
N LYS A 627 -23.69 30.38 -12.63
CA LYS A 627 -22.70 30.06 -11.57
C LYS A 627 -22.38 28.59 -11.47
N ILE A 628 -23.24 27.71 -11.99
CA ILE A 628 -23.04 26.26 -12.03
C ILE A 628 -22.53 25.92 -13.42
N SER A 629 -21.29 25.50 -13.50
CA SER A 629 -20.62 25.17 -14.76
C SER A 629 -20.70 23.68 -15.10
N LEU A 630 -21.01 22.84 -14.10
CA LEU A 630 -21.29 21.44 -14.25
C LEU A 630 -22.33 21.00 -13.23
N LEU A 631 -23.27 20.18 -13.65
CA LEU A 631 -24.07 19.32 -12.78
C LEU A 631 -24.29 18.01 -13.51
N LYS A 632 -23.69 16.94 -13.00
CA LYS A 632 -23.86 15.59 -13.52
C LYS A 632 -24.37 14.67 -12.40
N LEU A 633 -25.42 13.93 -12.69
CA LEU A 633 -25.96 12.89 -11.83
C LEU A 633 -25.56 11.52 -12.37
N ARG A 634 -25.15 10.62 -11.50
CA ARG A 634 -24.72 9.26 -11.85
C ARG A 634 -25.44 8.24 -10.99
N LEU A 635 -25.86 7.13 -11.60
CA LEU A 635 -26.40 5.97 -10.90
C LEU A 635 -25.81 4.72 -11.54
N SER A 636 -25.24 3.85 -10.73
CA SER A 636 -24.74 2.57 -11.22
C SER A 636 -25.16 1.42 -10.32
N ALA A 637 -25.27 0.22 -10.92
CA ALA A 637 -25.50 -1.03 -10.22
C ALA A 637 -24.79 -2.16 -10.96
N GLY A 638 -24.24 -3.12 -10.21
CA GLY A 638 -23.58 -4.27 -10.84
C GLY A 638 -23.06 -5.29 -9.84
N GLN A 639 -22.62 -6.41 -10.39
CA GLN A 639 -22.06 -7.52 -9.66
C GLN A 639 -20.61 -7.73 -10.04
N THR A 640 -19.77 -8.00 -9.04
CA THR A 640 -18.36 -8.42 -9.21
C THR A 640 -18.11 -9.68 -8.39
N GLY A 641 -17.02 -10.40 -8.70
CA GLY A 641 -16.66 -11.64 -8.03
C GLY A 641 -15.34 -11.57 -7.27
N ASN A 642 -15.06 -12.56 -6.43
CA ASN A 642 -13.78 -12.76 -5.80
C ASN A 642 -13.42 -14.25 -5.81
N GLN A 643 -12.14 -14.58 -6.15
CA GLN A 643 -11.58 -15.93 -6.16
C GLN A 643 -10.32 -16.07 -5.30
N ASN A 644 -10.03 -15.11 -4.43
CA ASN A 644 -8.76 -15.06 -3.73
C ASN A 644 -8.71 -16.07 -2.57
N ILE A 645 -8.71 -17.36 -2.91
CA ILE A 645 -8.45 -18.48 -2.03
C ILE A 645 -7.24 -19.28 -2.55
N PRO A 646 -6.59 -20.10 -1.72
CA PRO A 646 -5.57 -21.04 -2.20
C PRO A 646 -6.11 -21.95 -3.32
N SER A 647 -5.25 -22.45 -4.19
CA SER A 647 -5.64 -23.41 -5.22
C SER A 647 -5.99 -24.76 -4.60
N TYR A 648 -6.77 -25.55 -5.34
CA TYR A 648 -7.13 -26.95 -4.98
C TYR A 648 -8.07 -27.11 -3.77
N GLN A 649 -8.66 -26.04 -3.23
CA GLN A 649 -9.53 -26.11 -2.05
C GLN A 649 -10.88 -26.83 -2.31
N SER A 650 -11.24 -27.02 -3.57
CA SER A 650 -12.41 -27.84 -3.97
C SER A 650 -12.14 -29.36 -3.95
N LEU A 651 -10.87 -29.76 -3.83
CA LEU A 651 -10.43 -31.14 -3.88
C LEU A 651 -10.10 -31.66 -2.49
N SER A 652 -10.21 -32.97 -2.28
CA SER A 652 -9.62 -33.62 -1.12
C SER A 652 -8.10 -33.57 -1.24
N GLN A 653 -7.44 -33.11 -0.18
CA GLN A 653 -5.99 -33.07 -0.09
C GLN A 653 -5.50 -34.19 0.81
N LEU A 654 -4.29 -34.67 0.55
CA LEU A 654 -3.62 -35.69 1.36
C LEU A 654 -2.55 -35.03 2.23
N ALA A 655 -2.51 -35.40 3.49
CA ALA A 655 -1.41 -35.08 4.38
C ALA A 655 -0.45 -36.27 4.51
N TYR A 656 0.82 -35.93 4.69
CA TYR A 656 1.89 -36.86 4.91
C TYR A 656 2.02 -37.15 6.42
N PHE A 657 2.09 -38.43 6.77
CA PHE A 657 2.27 -38.90 8.15
C PHE A 657 3.48 -39.82 8.23
N ARG A 658 4.16 -39.81 9.35
CA ARG A 658 5.19 -40.80 9.69
C ARG A 658 4.62 -41.76 10.72
N TYR A 659 4.69 -43.02 10.40
CA TYR A 659 4.30 -44.13 11.28
C TYR A 659 5.53 -44.94 11.69
N ASN A 660 5.55 -45.41 12.91
CA ASN A 660 6.61 -46.28 13.38
C ASN A 660 6.08 -47.72 13.46
N PHE A 661 6.60 -48.61 12.61
CA PHE A 661 6.33 -50.03 12.60
C PHE A 661 7.61 -50.81 12.96
N SER A 662 7.59 -51.59 14.09
CA SER A 662 8.72 -52.38 14.51
C SER A 662 10.05 -51.63 14.51
N ASN A 663 10.08 -50.44 15.09
CA ASN A 663 11.24 -49.49 15.11
C ASN A 663 11.68 -48.94 13.74
N THR A 664 10.89 -49.11 12.69
CA THR A 664 11.15 -48.54 11.39
C THR A 664 10.12 -47.47 11.10
N THR A 665 10.58 -46.22 10.83
CA THR A 665 9.71 -45.12 10.42
C THR A 665 9.32 -45.30 8.95
N VAL A 666 8.05 -45.42 8.67
CA VAL A 666 7.49 -45.52 7.32
C VAL A 666 6.63 -44.31 7.00
N SER A 667 6.63 -43.92 5.74
CA SER A 667 5.82 -42.80 5.22
C SER A 667 4.41 -43.30 4.89
N GLY A 668 3.41 -42.56 5.33
CA GLY A 668 2.02 -42.81 4.99
C GLY A 668 1.31 -41.54 4.53
N PHE A 669 0.16 -41.67 3.89
CA PHE A 669 -0.72 -40.61 3.48
C PHE A 669 -2.12 -40.86 3.96
N ALA A 670 -2.80 -39.83 4.43
CA ALA A 670 -4.21 -39.87 4.77
C ALA A 670 -4.93 -38.61 4.24
N PRO A 671 -6.25 -38.68 3.99
CA PRO A 671 -7.01 -37.47 3.64
C PRO A 671 -6.88 -36.43 4.75
N ASN A 672 -6.55 -35.16 4.32
CA ASN A 672 -6.42 -34.02 5.21
C ASN A 672 -7.66 -33.11 5.15
N THR A 673 -8.33 -33.04 4.00
CA THR A 673 -9.50 -32.18 3.81
C THR A 673 -10.65 -32.92 3.16
N VAL A 674 -11.88 -32.46 3.45
CA VAL A 674 -13.08 -32.91 2.74
C VAL A 674 -13.18 -32.18 1.42
N PRO A 675 -13.46 -32.86 0.27
CA PRO A 675 -13.68 -32.16 -0.99
C PRO A 675 -14.97 -31.34 -0.94
N ASN A 676 -14.94 -30.15 -1.57
CA ASN A 676 -16.14 -29.34 -1.76
C ASN A 676 -16.36 -29.05 -3.27
N PRO A 677 -17.07 -29.94 -4.00
CA PRO A 677 -17.34 -29.75 -5.41
C PRO A 677 -18.26 -28.56 -5.71
N ASN A 678 -18.97 -28.07 -4.68
CA ASN A 678 -19.86 -26.91 -4.78
C ASN A 678 -19.16 -25.59 -4.46
N LEU A 679 -17.85 -25.60 -4.18
CA LEU A 679 -17.09 -24.38 -3.95
C LEU A 679 -17.13 -23.49 -5.18
N GLY A 680 -17.54 -22.22 -5.01
CA GLY A 680 -17.77 -21.27 -6.09
C GLY A 680 -17.36 -19.84 -5.70
N TRP A 681 -17.82 -18.90 -6.48
CA TRP A 681 -17.48 -17.48 -6.39
C TRP A 681 -18.11 -16.78 -5.18
N GLU A 682 -17.34 -15.97 -4.49
CA GLU A 682 -17.86 -14.86 -3.68
C GLU A 682 -18.45 -13.80 -4.61
N LYS A 683 -19.65 -13.30 -4.32
CA LYS A 683 -20.38 -12.34 -5.17
C LYS A 683 -20.64 -11.05 -4.41
N THR A 684 -20.21 -9.93 -4.99
CA THR A 684 -20.46 -8.58 -4.43
C THR A 684 -21.38 -7.82 -5.37
N PHE A 685 -22.57 -7.54 -4.89
CA PHE A 685 -23.51 -6.60 -5.55
C PHE A 685 -23.31 -5.21 -4.99
N GLN A 686 -23.16 -4.21 -5.85
CA GLN A 686 -22.98 -2.81 -5.47
C GLN A 686 -23.93 -1.90 -6.21
N THR A 687 -24.44 -0.89 -5.51
CA THR A 687 -25.11 0.28 -6.08
C THR A 687 -24.37 1.55 -5.68
N ASP A 688 -24.34 2.53 -6.56
CA ASP A 688 -23.65 3.81 -6.36
C ASP A 688 -24.51 4.94 -6.93
N PHE A 689 -24.68 6.01 -6.16
CA PHE A 689 -25.28 7.27 -6.60
C PHE A 689 -24.25 8.39 -6.43
N GLY A 690 -23.95 9.11 -7.50
CA GLY A 690 -22.93 10.17 -7.54
C GLY A 690 -23.47 11.48 -8.07
N ILE A 691 -22.91 12.59 -7.55
CA ILE A 691 -23.15 13.95 -7.99
C ILE A 691 -21.78 14.59 -8.29
N ASP A 692 -21.60 15.10 -9.51
CA ASP A 692 -20.44 15.91 -9.88
C ASP A 692 -20.94 17.35 -10.10
N LEU A 693 -20.42 18.30 -9.31
CA LEU A 693 -20.83 19.69 -9.31
C LEU A 693 -19.61 20.60 -9.54
N GLY A 694 -19.65 21.41 -10.60
CA GLY A 694 -18.69 22.45 -10.90
C GLY A 694 -19.30 23.85 -10.71
N LEU A 695 -18.66 24.70 -9.94
CA LEU A 695 -19.10 26.06 -9.63
C LEU A 695 -18.09 27.08 -10.12
N PHE A 696 -18.59 28.28 -10.51
CA PHE A 696 -17.79 29.45 -10.86
C PHE A 696 -16.76 29.16 -11.96
N LYS A 697 -17.20 28.62 -13.10
CA LYS A 697 -16.34 28.15 -14.20
C LYS A 697 -15.36 27.07 -13.76
N ASN A 698 -15.84 26.10 -12.96
CA ASN A 698 -15.08 24.99 -12.38
C ASN A 698 -13.92 25.41 -11.45
N ARG A 699 -14.00 26.59 -10.83
CA ARG A 699 -13.07 26.97 -9.76
C ARG A 699 -13.23 26.11 -8.53
N ILE A 700 -14.48 25.67 -8.28
CA ILE A 700 -14.78 24.72 -7.21
C ILE A 700 -15.43 23.50 -7.86
N ASN A 701 -14.81 22.34 -7.72
CA ASN A 701 -15.32 21.06 -8.19
C ASN A 701 -15.62 20.19 -6.98
N ILE A 702 -16.84 19.66 -6.90
CA ILE A 702 -17.33 18.81 -5.83
C ILE A 702 -17.79 17.49 -6.44
N ILE A 703 -17.30 16.38 -5.91
CA ILE A 703 -17.76 15.03 -6.25
C ILE A 703 -18.24 14.41 -4.94
N ALA A 704 -19.49 13.96 -4.93
CA ALA A 704 -20.09 13.27 -3.78
C ALA A 704 -20.70 11.95 -4.24
N ASP A 705 -20.36 10.86 -3.55
CA ASP A 705 -20.88 9.53 -3.83
C ASP A 705 -21.52 8.93 -2.56
N TYR A 706 -22.64 8.23 -2.74
CA TYR A 706 -23.23 7.32 -1.78
C TYR A 706 -23.22 5.92 -2.37
N TYR A 707 -22.72 4.94 -1.62
CA TYR A 707 -22.65 3.57 -2.09
C TYR A 707 -23.21 2.59 -1.05
N TYR A 708 -23.74 1.48 -1.57
CA TYR A 708 -24.11 0.28 -0.82
C TYR A 708 -23.53 -0.95 -1.52
N LYS A 709 -22.78 -1.78 -0.77
CA LYS A 709 -22.21 -3.04 -1.22
C LYS A 709 -22.69 -4.18 -0.33
N LYS A 710 -23.08 -5.30 -0.92
CA LYS A 710 -23.40 -6.54 -0.22
C LYS A 710 -22.65 -7.69 -0.87
N THR A 711 -21.79 -8.36 -0.08
CA THR A 711 -21.10 -9.57 -0.49
C THR A 711 -21.80 -10.76 0.14
N THR A 712 -22.15 -11.73 -0.68
CA THR A 712 -22.77 -13.01 -0.32
C THR A 712 -21.87 -14.16 -0.74
N ASP A 713 -22.20 -15.37 -0.29
CA ASP A 713 -21.44 -16.57 -0.62
C ASP A 713 -19.97 -16.44 -0.20
N LEU A 714 -19.70 -15.83 0.98
CA LEU A 714 -18.33 -15.60 1.48
C LEU A 714 -17.55 -16.91 1.53
N LEU A 715 -16.32 -16.88 1.06
CA LEU A 715 -15.39 -18.00 1.08
C LEU A 715 -14.79 -18.16 2.49
N LEU A 716 -15.53 -18.82 3.38
CA LEU A 716 -15.13 -19.04 4.78
C LEU A 716 -14.59 -20.45 4.99
N THR A 717 -13.69 -20.58 5.95
CA THR A 717 -13.24 -21.87 6.44
C THR A 717 -14.14 -22.35 7.60
N ARG A 718 -14.56 -23.60 7.54
CA ARG A 718 -15.24 -24.30 8.63
C ARG A 718 -14.34 -25.40 9.16
N THR A 719 -14.15 -25.44 10.48
CA THR A 719 -13.41 -26.51 11.14
C THR A 719 -14.17 -27.83 11.04
N VAL A 720 -13.50 -28.87 10.63
CA VAL A 720 -14.05 -30.24 10.59
C VAL A 720 -13.90 -30.83 11.97
N PRO A 721 -14.95 -31.46 12.54
CA PRO A 721 -14.85 -32.12 13.86
C PRO A 721 -13.73 -33.14 13.92
N GLY A 722 -12.98 -33.18 15.00
CA GLY A 722 -11.90 -34.18 15.20
C GLY A 722 -12.35 -35.64 15.11
N THR A 723 -13.64 -35.91 15.38
CA THR A 723 -14.25 -37.25 15.22
C THR A 723 -14.30 -37.73 13.76
N SER A 724 -14.07 -36.83 12.78
CA SER A 724 -13.95 -37.23 11.37
C SER A 724 -12.66 -37.98 11.06
N GLY A 725 -11.67 -37.96 11.96
CA GLY A 725 -10.33 -38.50 11.73
C GLY A 725 -9.45 -37.64 10.83
N LEU A 726 -9.94 -36.48 10.40
CA LEU A 726 -9.17 -35.54 9.58
C LEU A 726 -8.39 -34.55 10.46
N SER A 727 -7.09 -34.50 10.31
CA SER A 727 -6.23 -33.54 11.02
C SER A 727 -5.11 -33.06 10.12
N ASP A 728 -4.62 -31.87 10.37
CA ASP A 728 -3.35 -31.41 9.80
C ASP A 728 -2.23 -32.21 10.48
N SER A 729 -1.48 -32.95 9.66
CA SER A 729 -0.53 -33.97 10.10
C SER A 729 0.62 -33.47 10.97
N TYR A 730 0.94 -32.20 10.90
CA TYR A 730 2.16 -31.68 11.52
C TYR A 730 1.93 -31.00 12.87
N ASN A 731 0.78 -30.36 13.06
CA ASN A 731 0.51 -29.54 14.24
C ASN A 731 -0.68 -30.04 15.09
N GLY A 732 -1.31 -31.16 14.73
CA GLY A 732 -2.50 -31.64 15.41
C GLY A 732 -3.70 -30.71 15.34
N GLN A 733 -3.68 -29.75 14.42
CA GLN A 733 -4.79 -28.81 14.25
C GLN A 733 -5.94 -29.44 13.48
N ALA A 734 -7.15 -29.06 13.85
CA ALA A 734 -8.34 -29.55 13.16
C ALA A 734 -8.31 -29.13 11.67
N SER A 735 -8.64 -30.06 10.78
CA SER A 735 -8.80 -29.81 9.36
C SER A 735 -9.89 -28.74 9.11
N VAL A 736 -9.74 -27.97 8.05
CA VAL A 736 -10.73 -26.96 7.63
C VAL A 736 -11.21 -27.25 6.20
N VAL A 737 -12.48 -26.93 5.94
CA VAL A 737 -13.06 -26.95 4.58
C VAL A 737 -13.51 -25.56 4.19
N TYR A 738 -13.22 -25.16 2.95
CA TYR A 738 -13.73 -23.92 2.38
C TYR A 738 -15.17 -24.08 1.91
N GLN A 739 -16.04 -23.16 2.29
CA GLN A 739 -17.47 -23.15 1.92
C GLN A 739 -17.92 -21.75 1.55
N ASN A 740 -18.90 -21.67 0.67
CA ASN A 740 -19.58 -20.43 0.31
C ASN A 740 -20.71 -20.16 1.31
N ILE A 741 -20.38 -19.51 2.44
CA ILE A 741 -21.32 -19.23 3.53
C ILE A 741 -21.11 -17.83 4.07
N GLY A 742 -22.19 -17.24 4.57
CA GLY A 742 -22.12 -15.91 5.19
C GLY A 742 -22.28 -14.73 4.23
N ALA A 743 -22.40 -13.56 4.83
CA ALA A 743 -22.57 -12.31 4.09
C ALA A 743 -22.07 -11.11 4.90
N VAL A 744 -21.54 -10.10 4.20
CA VAL A 744 -21.16 -8.79 4.77
C VAL A 744 -21.74 -7.65 3.94
N SER A 745 -21.92 -6.49 4.56
CA SER A 745 -22.27 -5.25 3.86
C SER A 745 -21.34 -4.11 4.21
N ASN A 746 -21.16 -3.20 3.26
CA ASN A 746 -20.51 -1.91 3.41
C ASN A 746 -21.40 -0.83 2.82
N GLN A 747 -21.55 0.28 3.53
CA GLN A 747 -22.24 1.46 3.02
C GLN A 747 -21.51 2.72 3.45
N GLY A 748 -21.52 3.74 2.60
CA GLY A 748 -20.76 4.93 2.94
C GLY A 748 -21.04 6.12 2.06
N VAL A 749 -20.46 7.24 2.51
CA VAL A 749 -20.49 8.53 1.81
C VAL A 749 -19.07 8.98 1.57
N GLU A 750 -18.79 9.48 0.38
CA GLU A 750 -17.51 10.03 -0.04
C GLU A 750 -17.72 11.45 -0.53
N LEU A 751 -16.80 12.35 -0.19
CA LEU A 751 -16.80 13.73 -0.65
C LEU A 751 -15.37 14.10 -1.06
N TYR A 752 -15.24 14.64 -2.27
CA TYR A 752 -14.05 15.24 -2.82
C TYR A 752 -14.36 16.68 -3.24
N ILE A 753 -13.53 17.62 -2.79
CA ILE A 753 -13.62 19.03 -3.18
C ILE A 753 -12.26 19.49 -3.67
N ASN A 754 -12.21 20.04 -4.87
CA ASN A 754 -11.03 20.72 -5.41
C ASN A 754 -11.40 22.19 -5.66
N SER A 755 -10.67 23.10 -5.01
CA SER A 755 -10.95 24.54 -5.07
C SER A 755 -9.70 25.32 -5.45
N ARG A 756 -9.76 26.06 -6.56
CA ARG A 756 -8.77 27.06 -6.97
C ARG A 756 -9.12 28.38 -6.30
N ASN A 757 -8.51 28.64 -5.13
CA ASN A 757 -8.86 29.77 -4.28
C ASN A 757 -8.42 31.10 -4.88
N THR A 758 -7.20 31.15 -5.47
CA THR A 758 -6.67 32.29 -6.20
C THR A 758 -6.04 31.87 -7.52
N GLU A 759 -6.17 32.69 -8.56
CA GLU A 759 -5.71 32.41 -9.93
C GLU A 759 -4.72 33.45 -10.45
N GLY A 760 -4.32 34.47 -9.65
CA GLY A 760 -3.33 35.51 -10.01
C GLY A 760 -1.88 35.03 -9.90
N ALA A 761 -0.94 35.99 -9.74
CA ALA A 761 0.49 35.67 -9.53
C ALA A 761 0.76 34.78 -8.32
N PHE A 762 -0.06 34.90 -7.30
CA PHE A 762 -0.13 33.93 -6.18
C PHE A 762 -1.26 32.94 -6.44
N LYS A 763 -0.90 31.68 -6.69
CA LYS A 763 -1.86 30.58 -6.92
C LYS A 763 -2.01 29.77 -5.65
N TRP A 764 -3.24 29.60 -5.20
CA TRP A 764 -3.60 28.76 -4.05
C TRP A 764 -4.68 27.75 -4.45
N ASN A 765 -4.35 26.48 -4.36
CA ASN A 765 -5.26 25.36 -4.60
C ASN A 765 -5.47 24.56 -3.30
N THR A 766 -6.72 24.12 -3.05
CA THR A 766 -7.07 23.27 -1.91
C THR A 766 -7.82 22.04 -2.40
N ILE A 767 -7.34 20.87 -2.01
CA ILE A 767 -8.05 19.60 -2.20
C ILE A 767 -8.48 19.10 -0.82
N PHE A 768 -9.77 18.87 -0.65
CA PHE A 768 -10.36 18.32 0.57
C PHE A 768 -11.05 16.99 0.26
N ILE A 769 -10.77 15.97 1.08
CA ILE A 769 -11.30 14.62 0.93
C ILE A 769 -11.81 14.14 2.28
N VAL A 770 -13.01 13.60 2.31
CA VAL A 770 -13.54 12.93 3.50
C VAL A 770 -14.39 11.74 3.09
N SER A 771 -14.33 10.68 3.88
CA SER A 771 -15.14 9.48 3.68
C SER A 771 -15.59 8.87 5.01
N LYS A 772 -16.78 8.28 4.97
CA LYS A 772 -17.35 7.45 6.04
C LYS A 772 -17.75 6.12 5.46
N ASN A 773 -17.28 5.02 6.06
CA ASN A 773 -17.71 3.67 5.73
C ASN A 773 -18.29 2.99 6.96
N THR A 774 -19.36 2.23 6.79
CA THR A 774 -19.96 1.37 7.82
C THR A 774 -19.98 -0.05 7.31
N ASN A 775 -19.21 -0.92 7.94
CA ASN A 775 -19.16 -2.35 7.65
C ASN A 775 -20.04 -3.12 8.65
N LYS A 776 -20.72 -4.18 8.19
CA LYS A 776 -21.55 -5.03 9.04
C LYS A 776 -21.52 -6.48 8.54
N ILE A 777 -21.26 -7.42 9.43
CA ILE A 777 -21.45 -8.85 9.20
C ILE A 777 -22.94 -9.13 9.25
N LEU A 778 -23.49 -9.71 8.19
CA LEU A 778 -24.91 -10.04 8.08
C LEU A 778 -25.18 -11.50 8.49
N SER A 779 -24.28 -12.41 8.11
CA SER A 779 -24.31 -13.81 8.53
C SER A 779 -22.92 -14.43 8.44
N LEU A 780 -22.67 -15.53 9.20
CA LEU A 780 -21.44 -16.33 9.21
C LEU A 780 -21.70 -17.81 8.84
N GLY A 781 -22.91 -18.11 8.37
CA GLY A 781 -23.37 -19.47 8.11
C GLY A 781 -24.40 -19.95 9.16
N ASP A 782 -25.00 -21.09 8.89
CA ASP A 782 -26.08 -21.62 9.74
C ASP A 782 -25.59 -21.97 11.14
N GLY A 783 -26.26 -21.40 12.15
CA GLY A 783 -25.96 -21.64 13.57
C GLY A 783 -24.69 -20.95 14.09
N VAL A 784 -24.00 -20.13 13.27
CA VAL A 784 -22.78 -19.43 13.67
C VAL A 784 -23.07 -17.92 13.81
N ASP A 785 -23.02 -17.41 15.03
CA ASP A 785 -23.19 -15.98 15.31
C ASP A 785 -21.86 -15.24 15.50
N GLN A 786 -20.75 -15.98 15.78
CA GLN A 786 -19.45 -15.40 15.99
C GLN A 786 -18.29 -16.35 15.66
N ILE A 787 -17.14 -15.78 15.25
CA ILE A 787 -15.86 -16.45 15.06
C ILE A 787 -14.79 -15.69 15.87
N ILE A 788 -14.07 -16.40 16.75
CA ILE A 788 -12.92 -15.88 17.48
C ILE A 788 -11.67 -16.51 16.86
N PRO A 789 -10.86 -15.78 16.08
CA PRO A 789 -9.77 -16.39 15.31
C PRO A 789 -8.59 -16.85 16.17
N VAL A 790 -8.32 -16.17 17.28
CA VAL A 790 -7.22 -16.50 18.21
C VAL A 790 -7.68 -16.18 19.63
N ILE A 791 -7.60 -17.15 20.52
CA ILE A 791 -8.09 -17.01 21.92
C ILE A 791 -7.30 -15.94 22.70
N SER A 792 -6.02 -15.76 22.40
CA SER A 792 -5.15 -14.76 23.05
C SER A 792 -5.28 -13.34 22.46
N ASN A 793 -6.17 -13.13 21.48
CA ASN A 793 -6.38 -11.87 20.79
C ASN A 793 -7.84 -11.40 20.99
N PRO A 794 -8.10 -10.10 21.25
CA PRO A 794 -9.46 -9.60 21.46
C PRO A 794 -10.35 -9.61 20.21
N SER A 795 -9.80 -9.88 19.03
CA SER A 795 -10.52 -9.75 17.76
C SER A 795 -11.66 -10.78 17.62
N ILE A 796 -12.79 -10.32 17.09
CA ILE A 796 -13.98 -11.14 16.85
C ILE A 796 -14.65 -10.76 15.52
N ALA A 797 -15.15 -11.77 14.81
CA ALA A 797 -16.16 -11.58 13.77
C ALA A 797 -17.52 -11.99 14.38
N LYS A 798 -18.44 -11.05 14.58
CA LYS A 798 -19.76 -11.25 15.16
C LYS A 798 -20.86 -10.66 14.28
N VAL A 799 -21.92 -11.43 14.08
CA VAL A 799 -23.11 -10.96 13.33
C VAL A 799 -23.65 -9.65 13.95
N GLY A 800 -23.94 -8.68 13.08
CA GLY A 800 -24.41 -7.37 13.50
C GLY A 800 -23.31 -6.32 13.75
N TYR A 801 -22.04 -6.73 13.84
CA TYR A 801 -20.88 -5.88 14.10
C TYR A 801 -19.94 -5.78 12.89
N PRO A 802 -19.07 -4.74 12.85
CA PRO A 802 -18.02 -4.64 11.84
C PRO A 802 -16.98 -5.76 11.99
N LEU A 803 -16.35 -6.13 10.87
CA LEU A 803 -15.17 -7.00 10.87
C LEU A 803 -14.03 -6.41 11.70
N GLY A 804 -13.35 -7.25 12.48
CA GLY A 804 -12.23 -6.87 13.33
C GLY A 804 -12.64 -6.16 14.62
N SER A 805 -13.92 -6.21 15.01
CA SER A 805 -14.35 -5.74 16.35
C SER A 805 -13.64 -6.48 17.46
N PHE A 806 -13.56 -5.89 18.64
CA PHE A 806 -12.93 -6.50 19.82
C PHE A 806 -13.99 -7.04 20.77
N ILE A 807 -13.70 -8.19 21.42
CA ILE A 807 -14.50 -8.74 22.52
C ILE A 807 -13.64 -8.77 23.77
N VAL A 808 -14.04 -8.02 24.80
CA VAL A 808 -13.22 -7.74 25.97
C VAL A 808 -14.06 -7.69 27.23
N TYR A 809 -13.45 -7.99 28.39
CA TYR A 809 -14.05 -7.66 29.67
C TYR A 809 -14.08 -6.15 29.89
N LYS A 810 -15.14 -5.66 30.54
CA LYS A 810 -15.22 -4.27 30.98
C LYS A 810 -14.62 -4.13 32.38
N THR A 811 -13.65 -3.22 32.51
CA THR A 811 -13.01 -2.93 33.81
C THR A 811 -13.90 -2.05 34.68
N ASP A 812 -13.79 -2.20 36.02
CA ASP A 812 -14.52 -1.45 37.04
C ASP A 812 -13.56 -0.99 38.15
N GLY A 813 -12.38 -0.52 37.76
CA GLY A 813 -11.33 -0.06 38.70
C GLY A 813 -10.51 -1.21 39.28
N VAL A 814 -10.07 -1.05 40.51
CA VAL A 814 -9.20 -1.98 41.24
C VAL A 814 -9.93 -2.42 42.53
N ILE A 815 -9.79 -3.69 42.88
CA ILE A 815 -10.38 -4.30 44.09
C ILE A 815 -9.79 -3.56 45.30
N GLN A 816 -10.65 -3.01 46.12
CA GLN A 816 -10.28 -2.35 47.37
C GLN A 816 -10.37 -3.30 48.59
N GLU A 817 -9.82 -2.88 49.69
CA GLU A 817 -9.96 -3.59 50.96
C GLU A 817 -11.45 -3.63 51.38
N GLY A 818 -12.02 -4.82 51.62
CA GLY A 818 -13.44 -5.01 51.94
C GLY A 818 -14.37 -5.23 50.73
N ASP A 819 -13.91 -5.09 49.50
CA ASP A 819 -14.68 -5.46 48.30
C ASP A 819 -14.94 -6.97 48.30
N ALA A 820 -16.16 -7.38 47.99
CA ALA A 820 -16.50 -8.78 47.68
C ALA A 820 -16.17 -9.09 46.20
N PRO A 821 -15.08 -9.83 45.85
CA PRO A 821 -14.74 -10.10 44.47
C PRO A 821 -15.72 -11.11 43.88
N LEU A 822 -16.21 -10.78 42.66
CA LEU A 822 -17.04 -11.71 41.89
C LEU A 822 -16.17 -12.90 41.39
N THR A 823 -16.67 -14.10 41.54
CA THR A 823 -15.97 -15.34 41.08
C THR A 823 -16.39 -15.71 39.69
N PRO A 824 -15.48 -16.28 38.84
CA PRO A 824 -14.07 -16.57 39.08
C PRO A 824 -13.14 -15.43 38.66
N GLN A 825 -12.95 -14.40 39.44
CA GLN A 825 -11.91 -13.42 39.17
C GLN A 825 -10.53 -13.98 39.48
N GLN A 826 -9.59 -13.78 38.60
CA GLN A 826 -8.19 -13.97 38.88
C GLN A 826 -7.72 -12.84 39.79
N ASN A 827 -6.93 -13.20 40.79
CA ASN A 827 -6.35 -12.23 41.72
C ASN A 827 -7.41 -11.48 42.54
N LYS A 828 -8.06 -12.19 43.48
CA LYS A 828 -9.14 -11.70 44.34
C LYS A 828 -8.66 -10.77 45.49
N SER A 829 -7.35 -10.53 45.56
CA SER A 829 -6.76 -9.71 46.63
C SER A 829 -6.96 -8.23 46.36
N PRO A 830 -6.98 -7.37 47.35
CA PRO A 830 -6.94 -5.92 47.20
C PRO A 830 -5.81 -5.50 46.28
N GLY A 831 -6.08 -4.57 45.36
CA GLY A 831 -5.18 -4.21 44.27
C GLY A 831 -5.32 -5.04 42.98
N GLY A 832 -6.12 -6.11 42.97
CA GLY A 832 -6.43 -6.86 41.76
C GLY A 832 -7.33 -6.07 40.80
N GLN A 833 -7.27 -6.38 39.49
CA GLN A 833 -8.15 -5.76 38.49
C GLN A 833 -9.61 -6.20 38.75
N LYS A 834 -10.52 -5.23 38.88
CA LYS A 834 -11.96 -5.46 39.03
C LYS A 834 -12.63 -5.43 37.67
N TYR A 835 -13.56 -6.38 37.43
CA TYR A 835 -14.36 -6.48 36.22
C TYR A 835 -15.84 -6.27 36.54
N LYS A 836 -16.56 -5.71 35.56
CA LYS A 836 -18.00 -5.46 35.67
C LYS A 836 -18.78 -6.71 35.30
N ASP A 837 -19.69 -7.11 36.17
CA ASP A 837 -20.73 -8.08 35.86
C ASP A 837 -21.76 -7.41 34.96
N ILE A 838 -21.81 -7.88 33.69
CA ILE A 838 -22.64 -7.27 32.65
C ILE A 838 -24.04 -7.85 32.66
N ASN A 839 -24.18 -9.14 32.90
CA ASN A 839 -25.46 -9.84 32.92
C ASN A 839 -26.15 -9.87 34.30
N GLY A 840 -25.42 -9.48 35.39
CA GLY A 840 -25.95 -9.34 36.73
C GLY A 840 -26.18 -10.68 37.45
N ASP A 841 -25.48 -11.74 37.05
CA ASP A 841 -25.61 -13.07 37.64
C ASP A 841 -24.70 -13.31 38.84
N GLY A 842 -23.86 -12.37 39.21
CA GLY A 842 -22.92 -12.43 40.34
C GLY A 842 -21.62 -13.19 40.01
N VAL A 843 -21.39 -13.59 38.78
CA VAL A 843 -20.21 -14.38 38.36
C VAL A 843 -19.60 -13.82 37.07
N ILE A 844 -18.32 -13.49 37.08
CA ILE A 844 -17.63 -13.06 35.89
C ILE A 844 -17.28 -14.25 34.99
N THR A 845 -17.89 -14.28 33.78
CA THR A 845 -17.69 -15.36 32.81
C THR A 845 -17.33 -14.84 31.41
N GLN A 846 -16.72 -15.70 30.59
CA GLN A 846 -16.42 -15.32 29.18
C GLN A 846 -17.68 -15.15 28.33
N ALA A 847 -18.74 -15.88 28.65
CA ALA A 847 -19.98 -15.85 27.88
C ALA A 847 -20.86 -14.65 28.28
N GLY A 848 -20.93 -14.31 29.59
CA GLY A 848 -21.83 -13.30 30.14
C GLY A 848 -21.28 -11.89 30.18
N ASP A 849 -19.95 -11.72 30.38
CA ASP A 849 -19.40 -10.44 30.87
C ASP A 849 -18.42 -9.76 29.93
N ARG A 850 -18.35 -10.22 28.67
CA ARG A 850 -17.58 -9.55 27.64
C ARG A 850 -18.46 -8.66 26.78
N VAL A 851 -17.96 -7.48 26.43
CA VAL A 851 -18.60 -6.52 25.53
C VAL A 851 -17.90 -6.47 24.19
N VAL A 852 -18.66 -6.19 23.13
CA VAL A 852 -18.10 -6.00 21.78
C VAL A 852 -17.87 -4.52 21.50
N ILE A 853 -16.64 -4.14 21.17
CA ILE A 853 -16.20 -2.78 20.85
C ILE A 853 -15.85 -2.70 19.36
N LYS A 854 -16.44 -1.74 18.65
CA LYS A 854 -16.13 -1.47 17.23
C LYS A 854 -14.75 -0.82 17.12
N ASN A 855 -13.91 -1.30 16.18
CA ASN A 855 -12.55 -0.79 15.96
C ASN A 855 -12.44 0.20 14.78
N GLN A 856 -13.41 0.23 13.87
CA GLN A 856 -13.32 1.01 12.64
C GLN A 856 -13.42 2.52 12.89
N PRO A 857 -12.65 3.36 12.15
CA PRO A 857 -12.80 4.79 12.22
C PRO A 857 -14.19 5.24 11.71
N ALA A 858 -14.73 6.26 12.35
CA ALA A 858 -16.00 6.89 11.96
C ALA A 858 -15.83 7.75 10.70
N LEU A 859 -14.69 8.45 10.58
CA LEU A 859 -14.34 9.31 9.43
C LEU A 859 -12.86 9.18 9.14
N THR A 860 -12.53 9.20 7.83
CA THR A 860 -11.14 9.34 7.34
C THR A 860 -11.09 10.42 6.28
N GLY A 861 -9.96 11.13 6.18
CA GLY A 861 -9.83 12.16 5.16
C GLY A 861 -8.49 12.85 5.14
N GLY A 862 -8.38 13.84 4.25
CA GLY A 862 -7.20 14.66 4.10
C GLY A 862 -7.50 16.03 3.49
N ILE A 863 -6.60 16.97 3.75
CA ILE A 863 -6.62 18.29 3.13
C ILE A 863 -5.22 18.62 2.62
N THR A 864 -5.14 18.93 1.33
CA THR A 864 -3.90 19.35 0.69
C THR A 864 -4.06 20.80 0.25
N ASN A 865 -3.14 21.68 0.67
CA ASN A 865 -3.02 23.05 0.17
C ASN A 865 -1.72 23.17 -0.61
N THR A 866 -1.82 23.75 -1.81
CA THR A 866 -0.68 24.04 -2.67
C THR A 866 -0.64 25.54 -2.95
N PHE A 867 0.50 26.14 -2.73
CA PHE A 867 0.75 27.56 -2.97
C PHE A 867 1.90 27.71 -3.97
N ASN A 868 1.72 28.54 -4.99
CA ASN A 868 2.76 28.84 -5.97
C ASN A 868 2.91 30.35 -6.13
N TYR A 869 4.15 30.85 -6.07
CA TYR A 869 4.45 32.27 -6.23
C TYR A 869 5.87 32.50 -6.76
N LYS A 870 6.01 33.07 -7.97
CA LYS A 870 7.31 33.44 -8.57
C LYS A 870 8.40 32.35 -8.46
N GLY A 871 8.08 31.13 -8.87
CA GLY A 871 9.01 29.98 -8.81
C GLY A 871 9.04 29.25 -7.47
N PHE A 872 8.55 29.83 -6.39
CA PHE A 872 8.36 29.11 -5.11
C PHE A 872 7.10 28.26 -5.15
N ASP A 873 7.18 27.05 -4.62
CA ASP A 873 6.05 26.16 -4.37
C ASP A 873 6.06 25.66 -2.93
N LEU A 874 4.87 25.60 -2.32
CA LEU A 874 4.66 25.07 -0.98
C LEU A 874 3.46 24.13 -1.00
N THR A 875 3.67 22.89 -0.60
CA THR A 875 2.60 21.88 -0.41
C THR A 875 2.49 21.51 1.05
N ILE A 876 1.29 21.59 1.60
CA ILE A 876 0.96 21.20 2.97
C ILE A 876 -0.18 20.17 2.91
N PHE A 877 0.10 18.95 3.37
CA PHE A 877 -0.87 17.87 3.38
C PHE A 877 -1.13 17.37 4.81
N PHE A 878 -2.37 17.50 5.26
CA PHE A 878 -2.87 16.93 6.51
C PHE A 878 -3.75 15.72 6.23
N GLN A 879 -3.61 14.71 7.07
CA GLN A 879 -4.42 13.50 7.11
C GLN A 879 -5.07 13.37 8.49
N ALA A 880 -6.31 12.83 8.54
CA ALA A 880 -7.01 12.52 9.77
C ALA A 880 -7.72 11.17 9.69
N SER A 881 -7.78 10.48 10.83
CA SER A 881 -8.61 9.30 11.07
C SER A 881 -9.25 9.46 12.44
N LEU A 882 -10.58 9.43 12.50
CA LEU A 882 -11.35 9.79 13.69
C LEU A 882 -12.21 8.62 14.18
N GLY A 883 -12.21 8.38 15.49
CA GLY A 883 -13.14 7.45 16.15
C GLY A 883 -12.75 5.97 16.03
N GLY A 884 -11.56 5.66 15.49
CA GLY A 884 -11.00 4.30 15.48
C GLY A 884 -10.59 3.84 16.89
N LYS A 885 -10.52 2.51 17.08
CA LYS A 885 -10.02 1.91 18.33
C LYS A 885 -8.91 0.90 18.01
N LEU A 886 -7.91 0.85 18.89
CA LEU A 886 -6.81 -0.12 18.85
C LEU A 886 -6.71 -0.87 20.18
N TYR A 887 -6.37 -2.15 20.11
CA TYR A 887 -5.92 -2.90 21.26
C TYR A 887 -4.41 -2.78 21.38
N ASN A 888 -3.94 -2.10 22.44
CA ASN A 888 -2.52 -1.92 22.71
C ASN A 888 -1.98 -3.11 23.51
N ALA A 889 -1.59 -4.18 22.80
CA ALA A 889 -1.03 -5.36 23.43
C ALA A 889 0.36 -5.12 24.03
N ASN A 890 1.13 -4.14 23.53
CA ASN A 890 2.39 -3.72 24.16
C ASN A 890 2.11 -3.18 25.56
N ARG A 891 1.11 -2.29 25.70
CA ARG A 891 0.70 -1.74 27.00
C ARG A 891 0.16 -2.85 27.93
N ALA A 892 -0.63 -3.78 27.39
CA ALA A 892 -1.14 -4.91 28.17
C ALA A 892 0.00 -5.74 28.79
N ASN A 893 1.05 -6.01 28.03
CA ASN A 893 2.23 -6.72 28.50
C ASN A 893 3.06 -5.87 29.49
N LEU A 894 3.25 -4.58 29.22
CA LEU A 894 4.03 -3.66 30.05
C LEU A 894 3.35 -3.28 31.38
N GLU A 895 2.03 -3.42 31.49
CA GLU A 895 1.28 -3.19 32.72
C GLU A 895 0.95 -4.46 33.51
N LEU A 896 1.49 -5.63 33.09
CA LEU A 896 1.29 -6.88 33.83
C LEU A 896 1.89 -6.83 35.23
N GLY A 897 3.04 -6.22 35.38
CA GLY A 897 3.77 -6.18 36.66
C GLY A 897 4.23 -7.56 37.16
N THR A 898 4.46 -8.51 36.22
CA THR A 898 4.74 -9.93 36.48
C THR A 898 6.06 -10.39 35.89
N GLY A 899 6.54 -11.56 36.34
CA GLY A 899 7.74 -12.18 35.82
C GLY A 899 8.95 -11.22 35.89
N TYR A 900 9.90 -11.36 34.99
CA TYR A 900 11.05 -10.45 34.88
C TYR A 900 10.92 -9.44 33.75
N VAL A 901 9.76 -9.33 33.10
CA VAL A 901 9.54 -8.34 32.03
C VAL A 901 9.68 -6.90 32.55
N ASN A 902 10.14 -5.99 31.71
CA ASN A 902 10.11 -4.57 32.01
C ASN A 902 8.66 -4.06 32.10
N GLY A 903 8.47 -2.87 32.61
CA GLY A 903 7.16 -2.26 32.78
C GLY A 903 7.10 -0.83 32.26
N SER A 904 5.88 -0.37 31.99
CA SER A 904 5.59 1.03 31.72
C SER A 904 5.72 1.87 32.98
N THR A 905 6.13 3.14 32.84
CA THR A 905 6.13 4.11 33.95
C THR A 905 4.75 4.34 34.60
N VAL A 906 3.65 3.94 33.94
CA VAL A 906 2.29 3.91 34.48
C VAL A 906 2.22 3.07 35.78
N LEU A 907 3.03 2.01 35.89
CA LEU A 907 3.12 1.15 37.05
C LEU A 907 3.68 1.85 38.31
N LEU A 908 4.24 3.04 38.17
CA LEU A 908 4.67 3.85 39.31
C LEU A 908 3.48 4.37 40.12
N ASP A 909 2.31 4.52 39.48
CA ASP A 909 1.04 4.89 40.09
C ASP A 909 0.15 3.69 40.47
N ARG A 910 0.75 2.50 40.63
CA ARG A 910 0.02 1.27 40.96
C ARG A 910 -0.64 1.35 42.32
N TRP A 911 -1.71 0.57 42.47
CA TRP A 911 -2.35 0.40 43.76
C TRP A 911 -1.36 -0.13 44.82
N THR A 912 -1.36 0.49 45.98
CA THR A 912 -0.70 0.06 47.22
C THR A 912 -1.61 0.41 48.39
N PRO A 913 -1.41 -0.14 49.59
CA PRO A 913 -2.19 0.24 50.75
C PRO A 913 -2.16 1.75 51.06
N THR A 914 -1.15 2.49 50.57
CA THR A 914 -1.01 3.94 50.72
C THR A 914 -1.41 4.73 49.47
N ASN A 915 -1.63 4.07 48.33
CA ASN A 915 -2.12 4.65 47.07
C ASN A 915 -3.33 3.86 46.58
N THR A 916 -4.48 4.07 47.21
CA THR A 916 -5.72 3.36 46.88
C THR A 916 -6.56 4.03 45.80
N ASN A 917 -6.31 5.33 45.51
CA ASN A 917 -7.05 6.10 44.50
C ASN A 917 -6.37 6.03 43.11
N THR A 918 -6.28 4.83 42.59
CA THR A 918 -5.73 4.55 41.25
C THR A 918 -6.52 3.45 40.57
N ASP A 919 -6.53 3.44 39.25
CA ASP A 919 -7.07 2.37 38.42
C ASP A 919 -5.98 1.38 37.91
N VAL A 920 -4.72 1.62 38.31
CA VAL A 920 -3.58 0.76 38.01
C VAL A 920 -3.47 -0.33 39.04
N LYS A 921 -3.61 -1.59 38.62
CA LYS A 921 -3.55 -2.73 39.54
C LYS A 921 -2.22 -2.83 40.28
N ALA A 922 -2.25 -3.49 41.42
CA ALA A 922 -1.05 -3.84 42.19
C ALA A 922 -0.12 -4.78 41.38
N ALA A 923 1.15 -4.78 41.73
CA ALA A 923 2.11 -5.73 41.18
C ALA A 923 2.00 -7.09 41.88
N TYR A 924 1.95 -8.18 41.07
CA TYR A 924 1.93 -9.58 41.55
C TYR A 924 2.85 -10.45 40.69
N GLN A 925 3.37 -11.57 41.25
CA GLN A 925 4.32 -12.45 40.52
C GLN A 925 3.68 -13.25 39.38
N ASP A 926 2.41 -13.58 39.47
CA ASP A 926 1.70 -14.42 38.46
C ASP A 926 0.28 -13.89 38.15
N PRO A 927 0.09 -12.71 37.63
CA PRO A 927 -1.20 -12.32 37.11
C PRO A 927 -1.33 -12.76 35.66
N ALA A 928 -2.40 -13.47 35.34
CA ALA A 928 -2.74 -13.74 33.98
C ALA A 928 -3.15 -12.45 33.24
N ILE A 929 -2.81 -12.37 31.93
CA ILE A 929 -3.31 -11.31 31.04
C ILE A 929 -4.82 -11.55 30.85
N THR A 930 -5.63 -10.61 31.31
CA THR A 930 -7.05 -10.61 31.00
C THR A 930 -7.33 -9.56 29.95
N ILE A 931 -7.83 -9.98 28.81
CA ILE A 931 -8.18 -9.09 27.69
C ILE A 931 -9.34 -8.20 28.14
N SER A 932 -9.08 -6.91 28.37
CA SER A 932 -10.05 -5.95 28.88
C SER A 932 -10.05 -4.64 28.11
N ASP A 933 -11.07 -3.83 28.31
CA ASP A 933 -11.22 -2.51 27.70
C ASP A 933 -10.17 -1.49 28.20
N ARG A 934 -9.45 -1.78 29.28
CA ARG A 934 -8.32 -0.97 29.77
C ARG A 934 -7.26 -0.74 28.69
N PHE A 935 -7.07 -1.70 27.80
CA PHE A 935 -6.07 -1.67 26.72
C PHE A 935 -6.65 -1.34 25.37
N ILE A 936 -7.96 -1.01 25.28
CA ILE A 936 -8.60 -0.46 24.10
C ILE A 936 -8.43 1.05 24.10
N GLU A 937 -7.58 1.56 23.23
CA GLU A 937 -7.26 2.98 23.16
C GLU A 937 -7.93 3.67 21.98
N ASP A 938 -8.07 5.00 22.08
CA ASP A 938 -8.55 5.85 20.99
C ASP A 938 -7.45 6.02 19.94
N ALA A 939 -7.70 5.50 18.75
CA ALA A 939 -6.81 5.60 17.59
C ALA A 939 -7.04 6.87 16.75
N THR A 940 -7.80 7.82 17.25
CA THR A 940 -7.98 9.12 16.60
C THR A 940 -6.64 9.82 16.44
N TYR A 941 -6.35 10.29 15.23
CA TYR A 941 -5.17 11.12 14.97
C TYR A 941 -5.41 12.18 13.92
N TYR A 942 -4.65 13.27 14.02
CA TYR A 942 -4.40 14.27 13.00
C TYR A 942 -2.91 14.25 12.71
N ARG A 943 -2.53 14.24 11.42
CA ARG A 943 -1.14 14.13 11.03
C ARG A 943 -0.80 15.15 9.96
N LEU A 944 0.24 15.93 10.16
CA LEU A 944 0.92 16.64 9.09
C LEU A 944 1.68 15.58 8.27
N LYS A 945 1.07 15.14 7.17
CA LYS A 945 1.55 13.99 6.39
C LYS A 945 2.74 14.36 5.53
N ASN A 946 2.65 15.53 4.87
CA ASN A 946 3.71 16.05 4.02
C ASN A 946 3.76 17.58 4.14
N LEU A 947 4.97 18.10 4.22
CA LEU A 947 5.30 19.51 4.07
C LEU A 947 6.46 19.59 3.08
N SER A 948 6.23 20.20 1.91
CA SER A 948 7.25 20.37 0.86
C SER A 948 7.35 21.83 0.45
N PHE A 949 8.55 22.36 0.43
CA PHE A 949 8.85 23.71 -0.05
C PHE A 949 9.93 23.64 -1.11
N GLY A 950 9.67 24.19 -2.29
CA GLY A 950 10.54 24.15 -3.45
C GLY A 950 10.76 25.51 -4.08
N TYR A 951 11.82 25.58 -4.87
CA TYR A 951 12.10 26.71 -5.74
C TYR A 951 12.55 26.22 -7.11
N THR A 952 11.85 26.67 -8.13
CA THR A 952 12.18 26.45 -9.54
C THR A 952 12.92 27.66 -10.07
N PHE A 953 14.13 27.47 -10.56
CA PHE A 953 14.98 28.53 -11.05
C PHE A 953 14.47 29.09 -12.37
N PRO A 954 14.58 30.43 -12.60
CA PRO A 954 14.21 31.07 -13.87
C PRO A 954 15.06 30.55 -15.03
N LYS A 955 14.46 30.37 -16.21
CA LYS A 955 15.13 29.86 -17.41
C LYS A 955 16.28 30.68 -17.89
N GLU A 956 16.22 32.00 -17.69
CA GLU A 956 17.27 32.94 -18.10
C GLU A 956 18.62 32.62 -17.44
N LEU A 957 18.59 32.13 -16.19
CA LEU A 957 19.77 31.70 -15.46
C LEU A 957 20.29 30.34 -15.96
N LEU A 958 19.36 29.46 -16.40
CA LEU A 958 19.64 28.08 -16.76
C LEU A 958 20.05 27.89 -18.24
N SER A 959 19.63 28.77 -19.11
CA SER A 959 19.87 28.68 -20.56
C SER A 959 21.35 28.61 -20.94
N LYS A 960 22.23 29.33 -20.22
CA LYS A 960 23.69 29.28 -20.39
C LYS A 960 24.28 27.89 -20.09
N LEU A 961 23.61 27.10 -19.24
CA LEU A 961 24.02 25.75 -18.82
C LEU A 961 23.30 24.63 -19.64
N ARG A 962 22.48 25.02 -20.63
CA ARG A 962 21.61 24.08 -21.39
C ARG A 962 20.67 23.26 -20.51
N ILE A 963 20.22 23.83 -19.40
CA ILE A 963 19.29 23.23 -18.47
C ILE A 963 17.90 23.81 -18.75
N GLU A 964 16.90 22.96 -19.03
CA GLU A 964 15.52 23.40 -19.25
C GLU A 964 14.80 23.74 -17.95
N ASN A 965 15.03 22.94 -16.92
CA ASN A 965 14.38 23.11 -15.61
C ASN A 965 15.29 22.64 -14.48
N LEU A 966 15.37 23.44 -13.43
CA LEU A 966 16.03 23.10 -12.17
C LEU A 966 15.11 23.48 -11.02
N ARG A 967 14.68 22.48 -10.25
CA ARG A 967 13.95 22.68 -9.01
C ARG A 967 14.73 22.06 -7.84
N VAL A 968 14.91 22.83 -6.77
CA VAL A 968 15.45 22.35 -5.50
C VAL A 968 14.35 22.42 -4.46
N TYR A 969 14.22 21.39 -3.62
CA TYR A 969 13.17 21.36 -2.60
C TYR A 969 13.65 20.74 -1.29
N VAL A 970 12.98 21.10 -0.22
CA VAL A 970 13.04 20.43 1.06
C VAL A 970 11.67 19.84 1.38
N SER A 971 11.63 18.66 1.95
CA SER A 971 10.37 18.04 2.34
C SER A 971 10.49 17.31 3.68
N ALA A 972 9.38 17.28 4.41
CA ALA A 972 9.23 16.52 5.64
C ALA A 972 7.99 15.61 5.54
N GLN A 973 8.17 14.32 5.88
CA GLN A 973 7.07 13.36 5.95
C GLN A 973 6.79 13.00 7.41
N ASN A 974 5.52 12.96 7.78
CA ASN A 974 5.03 12.69 9.14
C ASN A 974 5.74 13.53 10.23
N PRO A 975 6.08 14.81 10.02
CA PRO A 975 6.86 15.56 11.01
C PRO A 975 6.15 15.70 12.36
N LYS A 976 4.80 15.68 12.35
CA LYS A 976 3.99 15.75 13.59
C LYS A 976 2.72 14.94 13.46
N THR A 977 2.43 14.16 14.50
CA THR A 977 1.15 13.46 14.70
C THR A 977 0.58 13.88 16.05
N TRP A 978 -0.69 14.28 16.06
CA TRP A 978 -1.45 14.58 17.26
C TRP A 978 -2.42 13.43 17.52
N THR A 979 -2.28 12.75 18.65
CA THR A 979 -3.08 11.60 19.06
C THR A 979 -3.04 11.38 20.56
N LYS A 980 -4.07 10.75 21.09
CA LYS A 980 -4.13 10.26 22.48
C LYS A 980 -3.62 8.82 22.63
N TYR A 981 -3.36 8.14 21.51
CA TYR A 981 -2.84 6.78 21.50
C TYR A 981 -1.46 6.72 22.19
N THR A 982 -1.20 5.77 23.07
CA THR A 982 0.02 5.71 23.90
C THR A 982 1.15 4.88 23.28
N GLY A 983 0.88 3.99 22.29
CA GLY A 983 1.89 3.23 21.55
C GLY A 983 2.71 4.07 20.56
N PHE A 984 3.54 3.47 19.74
CA PHE A 984 4.43 4.17 18.79
C PHE A 984 3.70 4.99 17.74
N ASP A 985 2.63 4.45 17.15
CA ASP A 985 1.85 5.08 16.08
C ASP A 985 0.40 4.54 16.10
N PRO A 986 -0.64 5.40 16.02
CA PRO A 986 -2.03 4.94 15.94
C PRO A 986 -2.38 4.24 14.60
N GLU A 987 -1.48 4.27 13.63
CA GLU A 987 -1.64 3.62 12.32
C GLU A 987 -0.82 2.32 12.27
N VAL A 988 -1.15 1.37 13.16
CA VAL A 988 -0.45 0.08 13.27
C VAL A 988 -1.45 -1.07 13.24
N SER A 989 -0.97 -2.24 12.78
CA SER A 989 -1.69 -3.51 12.91
C SER A 989 -0.70 -4.66 12.74
N LEU A 990 -0.51 -5.49 13.76
CA LEU A 990 0.37 -6.67 13.71
C LEU A 990 0.03 -7.59 12.53
N ASN A 991 -1.25 -7.81 12.30
CA ASN A 991 -1.77 -8.67 11.24
C ASN A 991 -2.49 -7.83 10.17
N GLY A 992 -1.83 -6.82 9.61
CA GLY A 992 -2.44 -5.86 8.70
C GLY A 992 -3.08 -6.45 7.45
N GLN A 993 -2.67 -7.66 7.05
CA GLN A 993 -3.29 -8.44 5.97
C GLN A 993 -4.52 -9.24 6.43
N SER A 994 -4.65 -9.50 7.73
CA SER A 994 -5.84 -10.18 8.28
C SER A 994 -7.02 -9.22 8.34
N LEU A 995 -8.18 -9.67 7.93
CA LEU A 995 -9.41 -8.88 7.96
C LEU A 995 -10.12 -8.94 9.34
N ILE A 996 -9.89 -10.01 10.09
CA ILE A 996 -10.47 -10.20 11.42
C ILE A 996 -9.51 -9.69 12.50
N ASN A 997 -8.21 -9.96 12.40
CA ASN A 997 -7.21 -9.60 13.41
C ASN A 997 -6.61 -8.20 13.19
N LYS A 998 -7.44 -7.22 12.87
CA LYS A 998 -7.01 -5.82 12.70
C LYS A 998 -7.01 -5.04 13.99
N GLY A 999 -6.15 -3.99 14.02
CA GLY A 999 -6.16 -3.02 15.11
C GLY A 999 -5.51 -3.52 16.40
N VAL A 1000 -4.61 -4.50 16.32
CA VAL A 1000 -3.79 -4.98 17.43
C VAL A 1000 -2.37 -4.46 17.25
N ASP A 1001 -1.86 -3.72 18.22
CA ASP A 1001 -0.46 -3.26 18.29
C ASP A 1001 0.33 -4.16 19.25
N GLN A 1002 1.16 -5.03 18.68
CA GLN A 1002 2.02 -5.95 19.44
C GLN A 1002 3.39 -6.03 18.79
N GLY A 1003 4.32 -5.18 19.24
CA GLY A 1003 5.69 -5.22 18.77
C GLY A 1003 5.90 -4.91 17.28
N VAL A 1004 5.00 -4.15 16.67
CA VAL A 1004 5.09 -3.77 15.26
C VAL A 1004 6.27 -2.82 15.07
N TYR A 1005 7.06 -3.01 14.00
CA TYR A 1005 8.14 -2.10 13.63
C TYR A 1005 7.58 -0.67 13.45
N PRO A 1006 8.06 0.34 14.21
CA PRO A 1006 7.44 1.66 14.26
C PRO A 1006 7.55 2.44 12.94
N ASN A 1007 6.54 3.24 12.63
CA ASN A 1007 6.63 4.23 11.57
C ASN A 1007 7.64 5.34 11.91
N ASN A 1008 8.12 6.02 10.87
CA ASN A 1008 9.15 7.05 10.98
C ASN A 1008 8.65 8.42 10.54
N LYS A 1009 9.32 9.46 11.00
CA LYS A 1009 9.34 10.79 10.41
C LYS A 1009 10.62 10.97 9.61
N SER A 1010 10.52 11.67 8.46
CA SER A 1010 11.70 11.90 7.60
C SER A 1010 11.78 13.33 7.13
N TYR A 1011 13.02 13.79 6.92
CA TYR A 1011 13.37 15.10 6.37
C TYR A 1011 14.31 14.89 5.19
N GLN A 1012 14.05 15.56 4.08
CA GLN A 1012 14.71 15.30 2.81
C GLN A 1012 15.02 16.59 2.07
N VAL A 1013 16.12 16.60 1.36
CA VAL A 1013 16.49 17.62 0.36
C VAL A 1013 16.52 16.94 -0.99
N GLY A 1014 15.91 17.54 -1.98
CA GLY A 1014 15.82 16.97 -3.32
C GLY A 1014 16.10 17.97 -4.42
N LEU A 1015 16.45 17.39 -5.56
CA LEU A 1015 16.79 18.09 -6.81
C LEU A 1015 16.04 17.43 -7.96
N SER A 1016 15.43 18.25 -8.81
CA SER A 1016 14.83 17.83 -10.07
C SER A 1016 15.43 18.66 -11.21
N LEU A 1017 16.04 17.97 -12.16
CA LEU A 1017 16.81 18.57 -13.23
C LEU A 1017 16.33 18.03 -14.58
N THR A 1018 16.06 18.92 -15.55
CA THR A 1018 15.67 18.56 -16.91
C THR A 1018 16.63 19.24 -17.90
N PHE A 1019 17.18 18.44 -18.83
CA PHE A 1019 18.01 18.88 -19.94
C PHE A 1019 17.28 18.79 -21.26
#